data_0008be46aacf98fc09e8faa4667636bd
#
_entry.id   0008be46aacf98fc09e8faa4667636bd
#
_cell.length_a   1.000
_cell.length_b   1.000
_cell.length_c   1.000
_cell.angle_alpha   90.00
_cell.angle_beta   90.00
_cell.angle_gamma   90.00
#
_symmetry.space_group_name_H-M   'P 1'
#
loop_
_entity.id
_entity.type
_entity.pdbx_description
1 polymer ?
#
loop_
_entity_poly.entity_id
_entity_poly.type
_entity_poly.pdbx_seq_one_letter_code
_entity_poly.pdbx_strand_id
1 'polypeptide(L)'
;MKLTLNTKLILITALLGLAMSATGLASEAFRVYAPSSKTQTLWIVDAVLREDGGLELKLAEKRDLGFNGRVIAAHPEKRLLYIVGGGGEPGKVPGAVVTLAKNGTYASHQPVDLNDDAAYLSLDRSGAFLLGVSYGNGRLNVYRLGENGLPGKAVATVDEGKKEAHCVLISPDNQFLYIPYVKGNLALFQYRFDATSGAVTPLAPANANPPVGTGPRHLVYHPTLPMVYFTNEQGIGLSTYERRPDGQLVLKQDIAILPEGMSKEGLSASDLEITPDGKFIFAGLRGHSQDFDRIARYRVGADGQAELLGLTQADKIPWGLALSPDAKHLLVSAYNGATLTAYRITTEGDLEKAASLTWDAEISDLLTLAATSTAAPDLSQVTSRADLDAIIAATTDAALKQALADHADAIIAAAERHPHVAAVIATIEKAPGSFTKINTTPEALKKAAGGDIAIFDTLTLVSTSILGGKAHDHRKENEDPYDAAFIEHLGHILSLETVKLEASGIQDSWVAPLLNLRNLKNLSVSGFGRLGDASLTQLQRLTECSHLTHLELAYFGAATDTGWEQLAELRNLEFFSPRGARFPGHCFAKFKGWTKLKNINFHSNGLDDEGLGYLCENFPNLEFIKLWHSQLITDASAEHLKKLTNLKGMEISCSKATAALVKHLGQLPMEYAAIEYGVNTPASDAIATVKSIPTLRRLKLAADAFTDTDLSTLASVSQVRELSLSGLDLPDERLPQLQKFVHLKTLTLVRYGKGYPDETQAKVKALLPKVDVKFVQ
;
A
#
# COMPACT_ATOMS: atom_id res chain seq x y z
N MET A 1 27.07 -51.12 61.46
CA MET A 1 28.20 -51.58 60.68
C MET A 1 27.76 -51.71 59.22
N LYS A 2 28.09 -50.89 58.35
CA LYS A 2 27.66 -50.50 57.00
C LYS A 2 26.97 -49.17 56.98
N LEU A 3 27.77 -48.11 57.04
CA LEU A 3 27.41 -46.75 56.60
C LEU A 3 28.74 -46.06 56.26
N THR A 4 29.18 -46.15 55.01
CA THR A 4 30.21 -45.29 54.43
C THR A 4 30.39 -45.67 52.96
N LEU A 5 29.45 -45.22 52.07
CA LEU A 5 29.75 -45.15 50.62
C LEU A 5 28.89 -44.14 49.86
N ASN A 6 28.07 -43.37 50.53
CA ASN A 6 27.17 -42.39 49.83
C ASN A 6 27.48 -40.93 50.07
N THR A 7 28.56 -40.60 50.87
CA THR A 7 28.87 -39.22 51.19
C THR A 7 30.03 -38.61 50.40
N LYS A 8 30.73 -39.45 49.58
CA LYS A 8 31.79 -38.96 48.68
C LYS A 8 31.37 -38.72 47.22
N LEU A 9 30.17 -39.23 46.83
CA LEU A 9 29.65 -38.99 45.47
C LEU A 9 28.83 -37.75 45.34
N ILE A 10 28.34 -37.18 46.47
CA ILE A 10 27.54 -35.94 46.51
C ILE A 10 28.46 -34.67 46.52
N LEU A 11 29.70 -34.79 46.93
CA LEU A 11 30.64 -33.67 46.94
C LEU A 11 31.40 -33.48 45.62
N ILE A 12 31.42 -34.50 44.73
CA ILE A 12 32.11 -34.40 43.41
C ILE A 12 31.15 -33.89 42.34
N THR A 13 29.83 -34.10 42.50
CA THR A 13 28.81 -33.49 41.62
C THR A 13 28.49 -32.06 41.99
N ALA A 14 28.79 -31.58 43.18
CA ALA A 14 28.62 -30.18 43.60
C ALA A 14 29.84 -29.30 43.24
N LEU A 15 30.97 -29.87 42.92
CA LEU A 15 32.19 -29.11 42.47
C LEU A 15 32.39 -29.14 40.96
N LEU A 16 31.67 -29.93 40.19
CA LEU A 16 31.63 -29.85 38.73
C LEU A 16 30.44 -29.03 38.22
N GLY A 17 29.55 -28.60 39.11
CA GLY A 17 28.42 -27.69 38.82
C GLY A 17 28.73 -26.19 38.99
N LEU A 18 29.95 -25.85 39.44
CA LEU A 18 30.31 -24.44 39.72
C LEU A 18 31.45 -23.90 38.82
N ALA A 19 31.73 -24.52 37.67
CA ALA A 19 32.68 -24.05 36.70
C ALA A 19 32.16 -23.99 35.26
N MET A 20 30.83 -23.95 35.07
CA MET A 20 30.23 -23.30 33.93
C MET A 20 29.71 -21.95 34.43
N SER A 21 30.65 -21.04 34.67
CA SER A 21 30.36 -19.61 34.74
C SER A 21 29.65 -19.26 33.44
N ALA A 22 28.37 -18.96 33.58
CA ALA A 22 27.57 -18.34 32.55
C ALA A 22 28.35 -17.15 31.97
N THR A 23 28.95 -17.33 30.82
CA THR A 23 29.09 -16.24 29.90
C THR A 23 27.68 -15.97 29.42
N GLY A 24 26.90 -15.30 30.27
CA GLY A 24 25.65 -14.70 29.89
C GLY A 24 25.96 -13.79 28.71
N LEU A 25 25.56 -14.17 27.51
CA LEU A 25 25.60 -13.29 26.36
C LEU A 25 24.65 -12.15 26.70
N ALA A 26 25.23 -10.98 27.02
CA ALA A 26 24.48 -9.76 27.15
C ALA A 26 23.62 -9.59 25.88
N SER A 27 22.33 -9.40 26.01
CA SER A 27 21.45 -9.23 24.86
C SER A 27 21.59 -7.82 24.31
N GLU A 28 21.73 -7.69 22.98
CA GLU A 28 21.67 -6.38 22.33
C GLU A 28 20.30 -5.75 22.60
N ALA A 29 20.29 -4.52 23.11
CA ALA A 29 19.04 -3.79 23.35
C ALA A 29 18.62 -3.00 22.08
N PHE A 30 19.56 -2.29 21.44
CA PHE A 30 19.34 -1.50 20.23
C PHE A 30 20.66 -1.13 19.57
N ARG A 31 20.60 -0.61 18.35
CA ARG A 31 21.73 -0.09 17.60
C ARG A 31 21.64 1.40 17.41
N VAL A 32 22.79 2.06 17.44
CA VAL A 32 22.97 3.47 17.09
C VAL A 32 23.70 3.54 15.74
N TYR A 33 23.15 4.32 14.82
CA TYR A 33 23.73 4.60 13.51
C TYR A 33 24.09 6.07 13.46
N ALA A 34 25.36 6.39 13.21
CA ALA A 34 25.89 7.73 13.30
C ALA A 34 26.86 8.00 12.13
N PRO A 35 26.45 8.80 11.13
CA PRO A 35 27.34 9.20 10.04
C PRO A 35 28.34 10.26 10.53
N SER A 36 29.60 10.13 10.12
CA SER A 36 30.62 11.09 10.47
C SER A 36 30.80 12.19 9.42
N SER A 37 30.74 13.44 9.84
CA SER A 37 31.00 14.60 8.99
C SER A 37 32.51 14.81 8.69
N LYS A 38 33.39 13.95 9.26
CA LYS A 38 34.87 14.09 9.16
C LYS A 38 35.54 12.89 8.51
N THR A 39 35.08 11.66 8.79
CA THR A 39 35.84 10.43 8.48
C THR A 39 35.22 9.58 7.37
N GLN A 40 34.24 10.10 6.64
CA GLN A 40 33.53 9.42 5.55
C GLN A 40 32.89 8.07 5.96
N THR A 41 32.69 7.84 7.26
CA THR A 41 32.26 6.57 7.80
C THR A 41 30.86 6.65 8.43
N LEU A 42 30.09 5.58 8.30
CA LEU A 42 28.97 5.28 9.16
C LEU A 42 29.47 4.45 10.35
N TRP A 43 29.27 4.96 11.55
CA TRP A 43 29.51 4.25 12.79
C TRP A 43 28.24 3.51 13.21
N ILE A 44 28.38 2.21 13.53
CA ILE A 44 27.30 1.37 14.05
C ILE A 44 27.74 0.91 15.44
N VAL A 45 26.95 1.26 16.45
CA VAL A 45 27.25 0.97 17.85
C VAL A 45 26.14 0.10 18.42
N ASP A 46 26.49 -1.02 19.01
CA ASP A 46 25.57 -1.87 19.77
C ASP A 46 25.41 -1.30 21.17
N ALA A 47 24.17 -1.10 21.59
CA ALA A 47 23.79 -0.81 22.96
C ALA A 47 23.33 -2.11 23.62
N VAL A 48 24.11 -2.62 24.55
CA VAL A 48 23.96 -3.96 25.13
C VAL A 48 23.47 -3.85 26.57
N LEU A 49 22.37 -4.51 26.88
CA LEU A 49 21.90 -4.63 28.27
C LEU A 49 22.74 -5.67 29.00
N ARG A 50 23.24 -5.30 30.18
CA ARG A 50 23.95 -6.20 31.09
C ARG A 50 22.97 -6.93 31.99
N GLU A 51 23.42 -8.02 32.60
CA GLU A 51 22.63 -8.78 33.58
C GLU A 51 22.25 -7.96 34.82
N ASP A 52 23.06 -6.98 35.19
CA ASP A 52 22.80 -6.05 36.30
C ASP A 52 21.81 -4.92 35.96
N GLY A 53 21.26 -4.93 34.73
CA GLY A 53 20.37 -3.90 34.21
C GLY A 53 21.09 -2.63 33.71
N GLY A 54 22.44 -2.60 33.73
CA GLY A 54 23.23 -1.53 33.17
C GLY A 54 23.29 -1.59 31.65
N LEU A 55 23.65 -0.47 31.02
CA LEU A 55 23.86 -0.35 29.57
C LEU A 55 25.35 -0.30 29.25
N GLU A 56 25.75 -0.94 28.15
CA GLU A 56 27.09 -0.83 27.60
C GLU A 56 27.03 -0.44 26.12
N LEU A 57 27.84 0.48 25.69
CA LEU A 57 27.97 0.87 24.29
C LEU A 57 29.22 0.23 23.69
N LYS A 58 29.07 -0.55 22.63
CA LYS A 58 30.16 -1.23 21.92
C LYS A 58 30.16 -0.87 20.44
N LEU A 59 31.35 -0.48 19.94
CA LEU A 59 31.50 -0.34 18.49
C LEU A 59 31.30 -1.71 17.82
N ALA A 60 30.25 -1.82 16.99
CA ALA A 60 29.97 -3.01 16.19
C ALA A 60 30.71 -2.93 14.85
N GLU A 61 30.53 -1.83 14.12
CA GLU A 61 31.02 -1.70 12.75
C GLU A 61 31.40 -0.24 12.43
N LYS A 62 32.35 -0.09 11.49
CA LYS A 62 32.65 1.17 10.76
C LYS A 62 32.52 0.85 9.27
N ARG A 63 31.75 1.62 8.54
CA ARG A 63 31.55 1.41 7.09
C ARG A 63 31.88 2.68 6.34
N ASP A 64 32.78 2.57 5.38
CA ASP A 64 33.13 3.67 4.49
C ASP A 64 31.95 3.96 3.55
N LEU A 65 31.53 5.22 3.53
CA LEU A 65 30.45 5.73 2.64
C LEU A 65 31.01 6.43 1.40
N GLY A 66 32.33 6.74 1.38
CA GLY A 66 32.96 7.51 0.33
C GLY A 66 32.72 9.03 0.39
N PHE A 67 31.99 9.51 1.40
CA PHE A 67 31.74 10.94 1.62
C PHE A 67 31.46 11.25 3.10
N ASN A 68 31.63 12.51 3.49
CA ASN A 68 31.36 12.97 4.85
C ASN A 68 29.82 13.09 5.08
N GLY A 69 29.22 12.13 5.78
CA GLY A 69 27.81 12.12 6.11
C GLY A 69 27.47 13.11 7.24
N ARG A 70 26.36 13.84 7.12
CA ARG A 70 25.94 14.84 8.12
C ARG A 70 24.64 14.50 8.81
N VAL A 71 23.65 14.02 8.06
CA VAL A 71 22.31 13.76 8.54
C VAL A 71 21.85 12.36 8.11
N ILE A 72 20.98 11.77 8.92
CA ILE A 72 20.50 10.40 8.72
C ILE A 72 19.00 10.30 9.00
N ALA A 73 18.30 9.53 8.18
CA ALA A 73 16.90 9.19 8.39
C ALA A 73 16.66 7.70 8.10
N ALA A 74 15.72 7.07 8.79
CA ALA A 74 15.34 5.68 8.56
C ALA A 74 13.98 5.59 7.82
N HIS A 75 13.87 4.64 6.90
CA HIS A 75 12.59 4.32 6.28
C HIS A 75 11.64 3.70 7.32
N PRO A 76 10.36 4.12 7.39
CA PRO A 76 9.45 3.64 8.44
C PRO A 76 9.17 2.13 8.38
N GLU A 77 9.21 1.52 7.20
CA GLU A 77 8.85 0.11 7.01
C GLU A 77 9.97 -0.76 6.46
N LYS A 78 10.92 -0.15 5.70
CA LYS A 78 12.02 -0.90 5.06
C LYS A 78 13.30 -0.76 5.89
N ARG A 79 14.18 -1.71 5.79
CA ARG A 79 15.51 -1.67 6.44
C ARG A 79 16.50 -0.80 5.65
N LEU A 80 16.10 0.44 5.42
CA LEU A 80 16.88 1.42 4.67
C LEU A 80 17.18 2.64 5.53
N LEU A 81 18.42 3.12 5.45
CA LEU A 81 18.84 4.39 6.01
C LEU A 81 19.25 5.33 4.87
N TYR A 82 18.89 6.60 4.99
CA TYR A 82 19.24 7.66 4.06
C TYR A 82 20.25 8.56 4.72
N ILE A 83 21.41 8.75 4.11
CA ILE A 83 22.49 9.59 4.64
C ILE A 83 22.84 10.60 3.55
N VAL A 84 22.98 11.87 3.94
CA VAL A 84 23.38 12.96 3.03
C VAL A 84 24.58 13.70 3.61
N GLY A 85 25.50 14.02 2.72
CA GLY A 85 26.71 14.77 3.04
C GLY A 85 26.52 16.27 3.05
N GLY A 86 27.55 16.98 3.48
CA GLY A 86 27.69 18.41 3.32
C GLY A 86 28.58 18.75 2.11
N GLY A 87 28.20 19.81 1.38
CA GLY A 87 28.95 20.28 0.21
C GLY A 87 28.58 19.52 -1.07
N GLY A 88 29.19 19.90 -2.18
CA GLY A 88 28.88 19.42 -3.51
C GLY A 88 28.26 20.52 -4.37
N GLU A 89 28.25 20.31 -5.70
CA GLU A 89 27.54 21.19 -6.62
C GLU A 89 26.04 20.86 -6.60
N PRO A 90 25.14 21.82 -6.86
CA PRO A 90 23.71 21.55 -6.99
C PRO A 90 23.43 20.40 -7.98
N GLY A 91 22.66 19.42 -7.56
CA GLY A 91 22.35 18.20 -8.34
C GLY A 91 23.41 17.11 -8.27
N LYS A 92 24.49 17.29 -7.48
CA LYS A 92 25.58 16.33 -7.28
C LYS A 92 26.02 16.25 -5.83
N VAL A 93 25.10 16.50 -4.91
CA VAL A 93 25.41 16.37 -3.48
C VAL A 93 25.42 14.90 -3.11
N PRO A 94 26.54 14.40 -2.55
CA PRO A 94 26.69 12.99 -2.27
C PRO A 94 25.76 12.53 -1.14
N GLY A 95 25.10 11.42 -1.36
CA GLY A 95 24.32 10.70 -0.38
C GLY A 95 24.44 9.19 -0.56
N ALA A 96 23.88 8.44 0.36
CA ALA A 96 23.81 6.99 0.30
C ALA A 96 22.47 6.47 0.82
N VAL A 97 21.96 5.44 0.17
CA VAL A 97 20.89 4.59 0.71
C VAL A 97 21.54 3.32 1.23
N VAL A 98 21.60 3.17 2.54
CA VAL A 98 22.18 2.02 3.23
C VAL A 98 21.11 0.97 3.44
N THR A 99 21.37 -0.26 3.01
CA THR A 99 20.52 -1.43 3.30
C THR A 99 21.05 -2.13 4.55
N LEU A 100 20.16 -2.37 5.50
CA LEU A 100 20.47 -3.14 6.71
C LEU A 100 20.03 -4.60 6.52
N ALA A 101 20.83 -5.52 7.01
CA ALA A 101 20.48 -6.92 7.16
C ALA A 101 19.34 -7.11 8.17
N LYS A 102 18.78 -8.32 8.25
CA LYS A 102 17.68 -8.64 9.18
C LYS A 102 17.99 -8.34 10.64
N ASN A 103 19.22 -8.52 11.05
CA ASN A 103 19.70 -8.25 12.41
C ASN A 103 20.13 -6.80 12.62
N GLY A 104 19.89 -5.87 11.68
CA GLY A 104 20.28 -4.48 11.77
C GLY A 104 21.75 -4.21 11.46
N THR A 105 22.60 -5.21 11.10
CA THR A 105 23.96 -4.95 10.63
C THR A 105 23.95 -4.35 9.24
N TYR A 106 25.04 -3.68 8.87
CA TYR A 106 25.21 -3.18 7.52
C TYR A 106 25.26 -4.34 6.50
N ALA A 107 24.47 -4.24 5.43
CA ALA A 107 24.51 -5.19 4.32
C ALA A 107 25.20 -4.59 3.09
N SER A 108 24.76 -3.40 2.67
CA SER A 108 25.31 -2.69 1.50
C SER A 108 24.89 -1.23 1.53
N HIS A 109 25.43 -0.41 0.64
CA HIS A 109 24.86 0.90 0.33
C HIS A 109 24.92 1.19 -1.17
N GLN A 110 24.03 2.05 -1.62
CA GLN A 110 24.03 2.61 -2.98
C GLN A 110 24.27 4.12 -2.88
N PRO A 111 25.29 4.67 -3.57
CA PRO A 111 25.46 6.11 -3.66
C PRO A 111 24.31 6.74 -4.46
N VAL A 112 23.92 7.93 -4.06
CA VAL A 112 22.90 8.75 -4.73
C VAL A 112 23.36 10.21 -4.78
N ASP A 113 22.97 10.92 -5.83
CA ASP A 113 23.17 12.36 -5.94
C ASP A 113 21.87 13.10 -5.65
N LEU A 114 21.93 14.07 -4.75
CA LEU A 114 20.78 14.91 -4.39
C LEU A 114 20.95 16.34 -4.91
N ASN A 115 19.85 17.10 -4.94
CA ASN A 115 19.86 18.47 -5.46
C ASN A 115 20.69 19.43 -4.58
N ASP A 116 20.53 19.32 -3.27
CA ASP A 116 21.16 20.20 -2.29
C ASP A 116 21.71 19.39 -1.11
N ASP A 117 22.67 19.95 -0.36
CA ASP A 117 23.07 19.41 0.93
C ASP A 117 21.89 19.45 1.91
N ALA A 118 21.95 18.66 2.97
CA ALA A 118 20.88 18.62 3.95
C ALA A 118 21.38 19.01 5.35
N ALA A 119 20.64 19.92 5.98
CA ALA A 119 20.72 20.18 7.42
C ALA A 119 19.83 19.22 8.21
N TYR A 120 18.81 18.69 7.57
CA TYR A 120 17.89 17.71 8.13
C TYR A 120 17.28 16.84 7.03
N LEU A 121 17.06 15.58 7.34
CA LEU A 121 16.34 14.62 6.50
C LEU A 121 15.15 14.04 7.27
N SER A 122 14.04 13.83 6.57
CA SER A 122 12.92 13.04 7.06
C SER A 122 12.22 12.31 5.94
N LEU A 123 11.37 11.36 6.30
CA LEU A 123 10.45 10.72 5.36
C LEU A 123 9.01 11.12 5.71
N ASP A 124 8.14 11.05 4.72
CA ASP A 124 6.72 11.10 4.97
C ASP A 124 6.26 9.82 5.72
N ARG A 125 5.09 9.83 6.30
CA ARG A 125 4.62 8.73 7.16
C ARG A 125 4.43 7.40 6.42
N SER A 126 4.23 7.45 5.11
CA SER A 126 4.11 6.24 4.27
C SER A 126 5.46 5.71 3.78
N GLY A 127 6.54 6.47 3.94
CA GLY A 127 7.84 6.13 3.36
C GLY A 127 7.91 6.27 1.84
N ALA A 128 6.96 6.98 1.21
CA ALA A 128 6.95 7.20 -0.23
C ALA A 128 7.83 8.39 -0.66
N PHE A 129 8.15 9.29 0.26
CA PHE A 129 8.91 10.50 -0.04
C PHE A 129 10.02 10.74 0.98
N LEU A 130 11.20 11.11 0.47
CA LEU A 130 12.32 11.64 1.24
C LEU A 130 12.31 13.18 1.12
N LEU A 131 12.42 13.85 2.25
CA LEU A 131 12.47 15.30 2.35
C LEU A 131 13.82 15.75 2.92
N GLY A 132 14.40 16.77 2.31
CA GLY A 132 15.64 17.37 2.81
C GLY A 132 15.62 18.89 2.72
N VAL A 133 16.05 19.58 3.78
CA VAL A 133 16.22 21.03 3.78
C VAL A 133 17.70 21.39 3.84
N SER A 134 18.11 22.36 3.03
CA SER A 134 19.50 22.86 2.98
C SER A 134 19.67 24.08 3.87
N TYR A 135 20.75 24.10 4.68
CA TYR A 135 21.13 25.28 5.44
C TYR A 135 21.69 26.39 4.54
N GLY A 136 22.49 25.99 3.54
CA GLY A 136 23.25 26.92 2.70
C GLY A 136 22.36 27.80 1.81
N ASN A 137 21.31 27.24 1.23
CA ASN A 137 20.40 27.96 0.33
C ASN A 137 18.95 28.03 0.85
N GLY A 138 18.60 27.34 1.95
CA GLY A 138 17.28 27.35 2.58
C GLY A 138 16.18 26.59 1.84
N ARG A 139 16.53 25.82 0.80
CA ARG A 139 15.55 25.09 0.00
C ARG A 139 15.12 23.78 0.66
N LEU A 140 13.85 23.45 0.48
CA LEU A 140 13.31 22.12 0.65
C LEU A 140 13.32 21.40 -0.68
N ASN A 141 13.78 20.14 -0.72
CA ASN A 141 13.57 19.22 -1.82
C ASN A 141 12.77 18.00 -1.35
N VAL A 142 11.81 17.56 -2.14
CA VAL A 142 11.00 16.35 -1.92
C VAL A 142 11.28 15.37 -3.04
N TYR A 143 11.76 14.18 -2.69
CA TYR A 143 12.09 13.12 -3.64
C TYR A 143 11.11 11.98 -3.49
N ARG A 144 10.49 11.53 -4.60
CA ARG A 144 9.72 10.29 -4.59
C ARG A 144 10.68 9.11 -4.52
N LEU A 145 10.40 8.18 -3.61
CA LEU A 145 11.15 6.93 -3.51
C LEU A 145 10.57 5.87 -4.45
N GLY A 146 11.45 5.17 -5.14
CA GLY A 146 11.09 4.01 -5.94
C GLY A 146 10.76 2.80 -5.06
N GLU A 147 10.28 1.72 -5.67
CA GLU A 147 9.99 0.46 -4.96
C GLU A 147 11.23 -0.09 -4.23
N ASN A 148 12.41 0.09 -4.81
CA ASN A 148 13.70 -0.24 -4.21
C ASN A 148 14.16 0.76 -3.12
N GLY A 149 13.37 1.78 -2.82
CA GLY A 149 13.67 2.82 -1.83
C GLY A 149 14.69 3.88 -2.30
N LEU A 150 15.12 3.87 -3.55
CA LEU A 150 16.04 4.90 -4.05
C LEU A 150 15.30 6.21 -4.37
N PRO A 151 15.87 7.38 -4.01
CA PRO A 151 15.30 8.66 -4.39
C PRO A 151 15.40 8.89 -5.91
N GLY A 152 14.28 9.26 -6.53
CA GLY A 152 14.22 9.74 -7.90
C GLY A 152 14.59 11.21 -8.01
N LYS A 153 14.20 11.87 -9.12
CA LYS A 153 14.28 13.33 -9.22
C LYS A 153 13.35 13.98 -8.20
N ALA A 154 13.71 15.18 -7.72
CA ALA A 154 12.84 15.96 -6.86
C ALA A 154 11.49 16.21 -7.57
N VAL A 155 10.39 15.88 -6.88
CA VAL A 155 9.03 16.10 -7.35
C VAL A 155 8.50 17.48 -6.91
N ALA A 156 9.11 18.06 -5.86
CA ALA A 156 8.86 19.41 -5.42
C ALA A 156 10.15 20.05 -4.89
N THR A 157 10.33 21.35 -5.14
CA THR A 157 11.36 22.19 -4.56
C THR A 157 10.70 23.47 -4.09
N VAL A 158 10.88 23.84 -2.82
CA VAL A 158 10.37 25.09 -2.25
C VAL A 158 11.56 25.98 -1.91
N ASP A 159 11.51 27.24 -2.36
CA ASP A 159 12.52 28.25 -2.12
C ASP A 159 11.86 29.54 -1.69
N GLU A 160 12.00 29.92 -0.42
CA GLU A 160 11.42 31.13 0.14
C GLU A 160 12.40 32.35 0.05
N GLY A 161 13.49 32.21 -0.70
CA GLY A 161 14.52 33.22 -0.83
C GLY A 161 15.28 33.50 0.47
N LYS A 162 15.23 32.58 1.43
CA LYS A 162 15.91 32.65 2.74
C LYS A 162 16.93 31.52 2.85
N LYS A 163 17.96 31.75 3.64
CA LYS A 163 18.96 30.71 4.02
C LYS A 163 18.68 30.19 5.43
N GLU A 164 19.44 29.19 5.83
CA GLU A 164 19.47 28.69 7.21
C GLU A 164 18.20 27.93 7.63
N ALA A 165 17.53 27.25 6.66
CA ALA A 165 16.53 26.25 6.99
C ALA A 165 17.18 25.09 7.75
N HIS A 166 16.56 24.63 8.84
CA HIS A 166 17.28 23.71 9.74
C HIS A 166 16.57 22.39 10.02
N CYS A 167 15.26 22.30 9.81
CA CYS A 167 14.49 21.09 10.03
C CYS A 167 13.32 21.01 9.06
N VAL A 168 12.89 19.78 8.76
CA VAL A 168 11.62 19.49 8.10
C VAL A 168 11.06 18.18 8.64
N LEU A 169 9.86 18.22 9.20
CA LEU A 169 9.10 17.03 9.60
C LEU A 169 7.66 17.14 9.14
N ILE A 170 7.15 16.03 8.64
CA ILE A 170 5.73 15.90 8.28
C ILE A 170 4.91 15.58 9.53
N SER A 171 3.75 16.21 9.65
CA SER A 171 2.82 16.00 10.76
C SER A 171 2.38 14.53 10.90
N PRO A 172 1.94 14.09 12.09
CA PRO A 172 1.52 12.72 12.31
C PRO A 172 0.40 12.22 11.39
N ASP A 173 -0.46 13.14 10.91
CA ASP A 173 -1.55 12.88 9.96
C ASP A 173 -1.12 12.92 8.47
N ASN A 174 0.16 13.08 8.20
CA ASN A 174 0.76 13.14 6.86
C ASN A 174 0.24 14.28 5.96
N GLN A 175 -0.29 15.38 6.54
CA GLN A 175 -0.95 16.46 5.79
C GLN A 175 -0.20 17.78 5.79
N PHE A 176 0.68 18.03 6.75
CA PHE A 176 1.35 19.32 6.92
C PHE A 176 2.84 19.13 7.19
N LEU A 177 3.63 20.13 6.84
CA LEU A 177 5.05 20.20 7.24
C LEU A 177 5.43 21.63 7.61
N TYR A 178 6.47 21.74 8.44
CA TYR A 178 6.98 23.02 8.93
C TYR A 178 8.48 23.08 8.74
N ILE A 179 8.95 24.28 8.32
CA ILE A 179 10.36 24.55 8.07
C ILE A 179 10.79 25.74 8.91
N PRO A 180 11.53 25.53 10.00
CA PRO A 180 12.12 26.61 10.78
C PRO A 180 13.40 27.12 10.13
N TYR A 181 13.60 28.45 10.22
CA TYR A 181 14.78 29.16 9.77
C TYR A 181 15.40 29.89 10.95
N VAL A 182 16.70 29.72 11.13
CA VAL A 182 17.46 30.27 12.26
C VAL A 182 18.16 31.60 11.92
N LYS A 183 18.82 32.21 12.91
CA LYS A 183 19.65 33.43 12.81
C LYS A 183 18.94 34.62 12.14
N GLY A 184 19.60 35.27 11.19
CA GLY A 184 19.11 36.45 10.49
C GLY A 184 17.96 36.19 9.54
N ASN A 185 17.68 34.92 9.20
CA ASN A 185 16.59 34.50 8.34
C ASN A 185 15.33 34.09 9.10
N LEU A 186 15.24 34.41 10.38
CA LEU A 186 14.17 34.04 11.30
C LEU A 186 12.80 33.95 10.62
N ALA A 187 12.29 32.72 10.54
CA ALA A 187 10.97 32.41 10.00
C ALA A 187 10.55 31.00 10.46
N LEU A 188 9.25 30.74 10.38
CA LEU A 188 8.69 29.41 10.55
C LEU A 188 7.62 29.21 9.48
N PHE A 189 8.03 28.65 8.34
CA PHE A 189 7.13 28.43 7.23
C PHE A 189 6.30 27.17 7.40
N GLN A 190 5.05 27.23 6.97
CA GLN A 190 4.00 26.24 7.15
C GLN A 190 3.39 25.86 5.80
N TYR A 191 3.27 24.56 5.55
CA TYR A 191 2.82 24.04 4.27
C TYR A 191 1.82 22.90 4.45
N ARG A 192 0.95 22.77 3.46
CA ARG A 192 0.20 21.54 3.20
C ARG A 192 1.07 20.59 2.38
N PHE A 193 1.05 19.33 2.73
CA PHE A 193 1.71 18.26 2.01
C PHE A 193 0.66 17.33 1.38
N ASP A 194 0.86 16.98 0.13
CA ASP A 194 0.07 15.96 -0.58
C ASP A 194 0.82 14.64 -0.61
N ALA A 195 0.39 13.69 0.21
CA ALA A 195 1.04 12.39 0.36
C ALA A 195 0.94 11.48 -0.89
N THR A 196 0.14 11.86 -1.91
CA THR A 196 0.04 11.12 -3.17
C THR A 196 1.05 11.60 -4.20
N SER A 197 1.17 12.91 -4.34
CA SER A 197 2.03 13.54 -5.36
C SER A 197 3.39 14.00 -4.83
N GLY A 198 3.51 14.25 -3.52
CA GLY A 198 4.66 14.92 -2.89
C GLY A 198 4.62 16.44 -3.04
N ALA A 199 3.50 17.01 -3.52
CA ALA A 199 3.37 18.45 -3.68
C ALA A 199 3.32 19.17 -2.32
N VAL A 200 3.96 20.36 -2.28
CA VAL A 200 4.05 21.20 -1.10
C VAL A 200 3.44 22.57 -1.43
N THR A 201 2.42 22.98 -0.67
CA THR A 201 1.67 24.22 -0.90
C THR A 201 1.69 25.09 0.37
N PRO A 202 2.11 26.38 0.32
CA PRO A 202 2.13 27.21 1.49
C PRO A 202 0.71 27.43 2.07
N LEU A 203 0.63 27.46 3.40
CA LEU A 203 -0.59 27.85 4.12
C LEU A 203 -0.77 29.38 4.05
N ALA A 204 -1.91 29.87 4.48
CA ALA A 204 -2.21 31.30 4.55
C ALA A 204 -2.59 31.71 5.99
N PRO A 205 -1.71 32.42 6.73
CA PRO A 205 -0.38 32.92 6.33
C PRO A 205 0.67 31.80 6.16
N ALA A 206 1.64 32.00 5.26
CA ALA A 206 2.71 31.03 5.04
C ALA A 206 3.73 30.97 6.18
N ASN A 207 3.97 32.09 6.85
CA ASN A 207 4.90 32.20 7.98
C ASN A 207 4.15 32.35 9.31
N ALA A 208 4.45 31.51 10.28
CA ALA A 208 3.89 31.58 11.64
C ALA A 208 4.49 32.75 12.47
N ASN A 209 5.46 33.46 11.94
CA ASN A 209 6.11 34.62 12.56
C ASN A 209 6.59 34.34 14.00
N PRO A 210 7.64 33.53 14.17
CA PRO A 210 8.18 33.23 15.50
C PRO A 210 8.67 34.51 16.19
N PRO A 211 8.71 34.55 17.55
CA PRO A 211 9.16 35.71 18.29
C PRO A 211 10.61 36.09 17.90
N VAL A 212 10.87 37.39 17.87
CA VAL A 212 12.17 37.94 17.51
C VAL A 212 13.26 37.44 18.44
N GLY A 213 14.36 36.93 17.87
CA GLY A 213 15.51 36.43 18.60
C GLY A 213 15.38 35.00 19.10
N THR A 214 14.31 34.27 18.78
CA THR A 214 14.18 32.84 19.12
C THR A 214 15.03 31.94 18.22
N GLY A 215 14.89 32.03 16.91
CA GLY A 215 15.57 31.17 15.94
C GLY A 215 15.16 29.70 16.09
N PRO A 216 13.90 29.36 15.71
CA PRO A 216 13.42 27.99 15.79
C PRO A 216 14.29 27.08 14.90
N ARG A 217 14.72 25.93 15.44
CA ARG A 217 15.73 25.08 14.80
C ARG A 217 15.21 23.69 14.47
N HIS A 218 15.02 22.84 15.45
CA HIS A 218 14.45 21.49 15.31
C HIS A 218 13.05 21.45 15.91
N LEU A 219 12.23 20.52 15.45
CA LEU A 219 10.87 20.36 15.93
C LEU A 219 10.52 18.91 16.25
N VAL A 220 9.62 18.73 17.22
CA VAL A 220 8.94 17.45 17.48
C VAL A 220 7.44 17.68 17.64
N TYR A 221 6.65 16.68 17.25
CA TYR A 221 5.21 16.67 17.48
C TYR A 221 4.89 15.92 18.77
N HIS A 222 3.93 16.43 19.54
CA HIS A 222 3.37 15.64 20.62
C HIS A 222 2.65 14.41 20.05
N PRO A 223 2.83 13.20 20.62
CA PRO A 223 2.28 11.97 20.05
C PRO A 223 0.75 11.92 19.99
N THR A 224 0.04 12.62 20.89
CA THR A 224 -1.43 12.57 21.01
C THR A 224 -2.12 13.94 21.01
N LEU A 225 -1.43 15.02 21.42
CA LEU A 225 -1.98 16.38 21.41
C LEU A 225 -1.63 17.11 20.11
N PRO A 226 -2.42 18.10 19.69
CA PRO A 226 -2.10 18.91 18.50
C PRO A 226 -1.01 19.96 18.82
N MET A 227 0.09 19.54 19.45
CA MET A 227 1.17 20.41 19.87
C MET A 227 2.45 20.12 19.13
N VAL A 228 3.20 21.18 18.85
CA VAL A 228 4.51 21.14 18.18
C VAL A 228 5.50 21.96 19.00
N TYR A 229 6.66 21.39 19.26
CA TYR A 229 7.70 22.02 20.06
C TYR A 229 8.92 22.29 19.20
N PHE A 230 9.54 23.46 19.40
CA PHE A 230 10.73 23.88 18.67
C PHE A 230 11.85 24.27 19.64
N THR A 231 13.07 23.78 19.43
CA THR A 231 14.22 24.37 20.05
C THR A 231 14.49 25.75 19.44
N ASN A 232 14.82 26.73 20.28
CA ASN A 232 15.15 28.09 19.89
C ASN A 232 16.69 28.26 19.90
N GLU A 233 17.34 28.20 18.72
CA GLU A 233 18.80 28.21 18.63
C GLU A 233 19.40 29.45 19.23
N GLN A 234 18.89 30.64 18.90
CA GLN A 234 19.39 31.92 19.40
C GLN A 234 18.67 32.36 20.68
N GLY A 235 17.45 31.89 20.91
CA GLY A 235 16.67 32.15 22.11
C GLY A 235 17.14 31.37 23.32
N ILE A 236 17.88 30.25 23.11
CA ILE A 236 18.28 29.30 24.12
C ILE A 236 17.09 28.86 24.95
N GLY A 237 16.17 28.17 24.28
CA GLY A 237 14.89 27.82 24.91
C GLY A 237 14.05 26.88 24.08
N LEU A 238 12.76 26.86 24.42
CA LEU A 238 11.74 26.03 23.79
C LEU A 238 10.49 26.86 23.48
N SER A 239 10.03 26.84 22.23
CA SER A 239 8.72 27.39 21.86
C SER A 239 7.71 26.27 21.63
N THR A 240 6.51 26.43 22.16
CA THR A 240 5.36 25.51 22.03
C THR A 240 4.29 26.15 21.19
N TYR A 241 3.86 25.44 20.15
CA TYR A 241 2.77 25.86 19.26
C TYR A 241 1.64 24.85 19.26
N GLU A 242 0.41 25.33 19.19
CA GLU A 242 -0.77 24.53 18.88
C GLU A 242 -0.95 24.46 17.36
N ARG A 243 -1.04 23.26 16.82
CA ARG A 243 -1.38 23.00 15.41
C ARG A 243 -2.89 22.92 15.25
N ARG A 244 -3.47 23.87 14.55
CA ARG A 244 -4.88 23.90 14.22
C ARG A 244 -5.25 22.82 13.17
N PRO A 245 -6.55 22.50 13.02
CA PRO A 245 -6.99 21.52 12.00
C PRO A 245 -6.65 21.94 10.55
N ASP A 246 -6.51 23.22 10.27
CA ASP A 246 -6.06 23.74 8.96
C ASP A 246 -4.55 23.71 8.77
N GLY A 247 -3.81 23.26 9.78
CA GLY A 247 -2.36 23.15 9.80
C GLY A 247 -1.62 24.40 10.31
N GLN A 248 -2.32 25.50 10.57
CA GLN A 248 -1.67 26.72 11.09
C GLN A 248 -1.15 26.52 12.51
N LEU A 249 0.03 27.07 12.77
CA LEU A 249 0.65 27.08 14.09
C LEU A 249 0.28 28.36 14.86
N VAL A 250 -0.11 28.19 16.11
CA VAL A 250 -0.38 29.29 17.04
C VAL A 250 0.53 29.17 18.25
N LEU A 251 1.37 30.16 18.46
CA LEU A 251 2.27 30.20 19.61
C LEU A 251 1.47 30.15 20.92
N LYS A 252 1.81 29.23 21.79
CA LYS A 252 1.20 29.08 23.13
C LYS A 252 2.17 29.45 24.24
N GLN A 253 3.46 29.16 24.04
CA GLN A 253 4.47 29.36 25.06
C GLN A 253 5.84 29.55 24.41
N ASP A 254 6.67 30.41 25.02
CA ASP A 254 8.09 30.58 24.71
C ASP A 254 8.86 30.62 26.02
N ILE A 255 9.75 29.62 26.23
CA ILE A 255 10.50 29.43 27.49
C ILE A 255 11.97 29.72 27.19
N ALA A 256 12.51 30.76 27.84
CA ALA A 256 13.95 30.94 27.97
C ALA A 256 14.47 30.16 29.17
N ILE A 257 15.62 29.49 29.00
CA ILE A 257 16.13 28.53 30.00
C ILE A 257 17.47 28.93 30.63
N LEU A 258 18.02 30.08 30.23
CA LEU A 258 19.25 30.55 30.84
C LEU A 258 18.99 31.07 32.25
N PRO A 259 19.90 30.78 33.20
CA PRO A 259 19.90 31.43 34.52
C PRO A 259 19.89 32.95 34.38
N GLU A 260 19.26 33.65 35.33
CA GLU A 260 19.21 35.10 35.35
C GLU A 260 20.62 35.70 35.35
N GLY A 261 20.86 36.67 34.47
CA GLY A 261 22.17 37.35 34.33
C GLY A 261 23.19 36.60 33.47
N MET A 262 22.92 35.39 32.99
CA MET A 262 23.81 34.68 32.09
C MET A 262 23.69 35.20 30.64
N SER A 263 24.83 35.51 30.03
CA SER A 263 24.86 35.90 28.61
C SER A 263 24.57 34.69 27.71
N LYS A 264 23.77 34.90 26.68
CA LYS A 264 23.57 33.92 25.62
C LYS A 264 24.66 33.92 24.53
N GLU A 265 25.59 34.85 24.57
CA GLU A 265 26.67 34.94 23.59
C GLU A 265 27.56 33.67 23.64
N GLY A 266 27.78 33.05 22.47
CA GLY A 266 28.53 31.80 22.38
C GLY A 266 27.75 30.57 22.84
N LEU A 267 26.44 30.67 23.02
CA LEU A 267 25.55 29.54 23.29
C LEU A 267 24.59 29.31 22.09
N SER A 268 24.14 28.10 21.95
CA SER A 268 23.09 27.76 21.00
C SER A 268 22.33 26.49 21.40
N ALA A 269 21.01 26.40 21.15
CA ALA A 269 20.30 25.15 21.27
C ALA A 269 20.60 24.25 20.08
N SER A 270 20.48 22.94 20.27
CA SER A 270 20.71 21.95 19.21
C SER A 270 19.45 21.12 18.95
N ASP A 271 19.57 19.81 19.04
CA ASP A 271 18.54 18.84 18.76
C ASP A 271 17.49 18.72 19.86
N LEU A 272 16.41 18.00 19.57
CA LEU A 272 15.22 17.94 20.39
C LEU A 272 14.55 16.56 20.24
N GLU A 273 14.23 15.93 21.37
CA GLU A 273 13.51 14.67 21.42
C GLU A 273 12.33 14.74 22.40
N ILE A 274 11.22 14.03 22.06
CA ILE A 274 10.07 13.86 22.95
C ILE A 274 9.82 12.37 23.20
N THR A 275 9.51 12.00 24.46
CA THR A 275 9.18 10.60 24.77
C THR A 275 7.87 10.16 24.07
N PRO A 276 7.74 8.87 23.66
CA PRO A 276 6.53 8.38 22.97
C PRO A 276 5.23 8.51 23.78
N ASP A 277 5.31 8.61 25.10
CA ASP A 277 4.17 8.90 25.97
C ASP A 277 3.85 10.40 26.08
N GLY A 278 4.64 11.24 25.44
CA GLY A 278 4.48 12.70 25.40
C GLY A 278 4.83 13.43 26.69
N LYS A 279 5.40 12.76 27.72
CA LYS A 279 5.59 13.38 29.04
C LYS A 279 6.84 14.21 29.18
N PHE A 280 7.91 13.88 28.47
CA PHE A 280 9.20 14.54 28.62
C PHE A 280 9.80 14.98 27.28
N ILE A 281 10.42 16.16 27.30
CA ILE A 281 11.21 16.70 26.19
C ILE A 281 12.63 16.90 26.65
N PHE A 282 13.58 16.57 25.79
CA PHE A 282 15.02 16.75 26.01
C PHE A 282 15.60 17.60 24.87
N ALA A 283 16.37 18.64 25.20
CA ALA A 283 16.96 19.52 24.22
C ALA A 283 18.45 19.77 24.53
N GLY A 284 19.28 19.67 23.51
CA GLY A 284 20.72 19.93 23.66
C GLY A 284 21.04 21.41 23.68
N LEU A 285 22.00 21.82 24.53
CA LEU A 285 22.54 23.18 24.65
C LEU A 285 24.05 23.15 24.48
N ARG A 286 24.56 23.90 23.51
CA ARG A 286 25.98 23.92 23.11
C ARG A 286 26.69 25.16 23.61
N GLY A 287 27.76 24.99 24.36
CA GLY A 287 28.62 26.04 24.84
C GLY A 287 29.85 26.27 23.94
N HIS A 288 29.67 26.97 22.82
CA HIS A 288 30.78 27.18 21.86
C HIS A 288 31.96 27.94 22.44
N SER A 289 31.72 28.97 23.24
CA SER A 289 32.76 29.77 23.91
C SER A 289 32.56 29.86 25.42
N GLN A 290 31.58 29.16 25.95
CA GLN A 290 31.29 29.07 27.39
C GLN A 290 31.28 27.60 27.84
N ASP A 291 31.59 27.34 29.10
CA ASP A 291 31.48 25.99 29.70
C ASP A 291 30.01 25.71 30.11
N PHE A 292 29.13 25.62 29.10
CA PHE A 292 27.71 25.45 29.30
C PHE A 292 27.11 24.42 28.34
N ASP A 293 27.69 23.25 28.31
CA ASP A 293 27.19 22.12 27.54
C ASP A 293 26.18 21.34 28.42
N ARG A 294 24.88 21.36 28.06
CA ARG A 294 23.81 20.86 28.88
C ARG A 294 22.75 20.14 28.04
N ILE A 295 21.93 19.33 28.69
CA ILE A 295 20.66 18.84 28.20
C ILE A 295 19.57 19.47 29.06
N ALA A 296 18.72 20.28 28.44
CA ALA A 296 17.51 20.81 29.08
C ALA A 296 16.42 19.73 29.10
N ARG A 297 15.79 19.59 30.26
CA ARG A 297 14.75 18.60 30.51
C ARG A 297 13.44 19.29 30.82
N TYR A 298 12.38 18.91 30.10
CA TYR A 298 11.04 19.47 30.30
C TYR A 298 10.04 18.39 30.59
N ARG A 299 9.06 18.71 31.45
CA ARG A 299 7.82 17.96 31.60
C ARG A 299 6.74 18.62 30.75
N VAL A 300 5.96 17.81 30.07
CA VAL A 300 4.78 18.29 29.31
C VAL A 300 3.53 18.02 30.10
N GLY A 301 2.75 19.07 30.33
CA GLY A 301 1.47 19.01 31.02
C GLY A 301 0.34 18.43 30.16
N ALA A 302 -0.79 18.13 30.76
CA ALA A 302 -1.98 17.64 30.07
C ALA A 302 -2.55 18.63 29.05
N ASP A 303 -2.24 19.90 29.19
CA ASP A 303 -2.57 21.00 28.26
C ASP A 303 -1.53 21.16 27.11
N GLY A 304 -0.48 20.33 27.12
CA GLY A 304 0.60 20.35 26.15
C GLY A 304 1.63 21.46 26.39
N GLN A 305 1.55 22.24 27.50
CA GLN A 305 2.60 23.20 27.83
C GLN A 305 3.78 22.50 28.49
N ALA A 306 4.99 23.03 28.23
CA ALA A 306 6.23 22.48 28.75
C ALA A 306 6.65 23.24 30.03
N GLU A 307 7.17 22.51 31.03
CA GLU A 307 7.77 23.05 32.23
C GLU A 307 9.24 22.61 32.30
N LEU A 308 10.16 23.55 32.48
CA LEU A 308 11.59 23.25 32.65
C LEU A 308 11.82 22.52 33.99
N LEU A 309 12.24 21.28 33.94
CA LEU A 309 12.62 20.48 35.13
C LEU A 309 14.05 20.84 35.61
N GLY A 310 14.94 21.17 34.69
CA GLY A 310 16.31 21.48 34.99
C GLY A 310 17.28 21.17 33.84
N LEU A 311 18.55 21.28 34.12
CA LEU A 311 19.66 21.10 33.17
C LEU A 311 20.57 19.96 33.64
N THR A 312 20.85 19.00 32.77
CA THR A 312 21.82 17.92 33.00
C THR A 312 23.14 18.25 32.30
N GLN A 313 24.29 18.06 32.96
CA GLN A 313 25.60 18.23 32.36
C GLN A 313 25.79 17.27 31.19
N ALA A 314 26.23 17.77 30.03
CA ALA A 314 26.59 16.97 28.87
C ALA A 314 28.09 17.04 28.57
N ASP A 315 28.58 16.16 27.71
CA ASP A 315 29.87 16.25 27.11
C ASP A 315 29.89 17.40 26.07
N LYS A 316 31.11 17.83 25.65
CA LYS A 316 31.27 19.09 24.90
C LYS A 316 30.59 19.14 23.55
N ILE A 317 29.73 20.14 23.35
CA ILE A 317 28.91 20.38 22.16
C ILE A 317 27.93 19.21 21.91
N PRO A 318 26.92 19.02 22.77
CA PRO A 318 25.83 18.03 22.53
C PRO A 318 25.05 18.45 21.28
N TRP A 319 25.21 17.70 20.18
CA TRP A 319 24.67 18.10 18.87
C TRP A 319 23.46 17.28 18.46
N GLY A 320 23.62 15.97 18.27
CA GLY A 320 22.55 15.06 17.93
C GLY A 320 22.01 14.30 19.13
N LEU A 321 20.71 14.18 19.25
CA LEU A 321 19.99 13.44 20.26
C LEU A 321 19.16 12.35 19.60
N ALA A 322 19.02 11.20 20.27
CA ALA A 322 18.07 10.15 19.87
C ALA A 322 17.60 9.36 21.08
N LEU A 323 16.32 9.04 21.16
CA LEU A 323 15.80 8.13 22.16
C LEU A 323 16.10 6.67 21.78
N SER A 324 16.37 5.81 22.77
CA SER A 324 16.34 4.37 22.53
C SER A 324 14.92 3.94 22.08
N PRO A 325 14.77 2.84 21.31
CA PRO A 325 13.47 2.39 20.84
C PRO A 325 12.42 2.11 21.93
N ASP A 326 12.89 1.76 23.14
CA ASP A 326 12.05 1.59 24.33
C ASP A 326 11.87 2.88 25.15
N ALA A 327 12.46 3.99 24.68
CA ALA A 327 12.48 5.31 25.31
C ALA A 327 12.98 5.36 26.75
N LYS A 328 13.78 4.37 27.18
CA LYS A 328 14.38 4.36 28.52
C LYS A 328 15.73 5.06 28.57
N HIS A 329 16.34 5.32 27.41
CA HIS A 329 17.61 5.99 27.31
C HIS A 329 17.58 7.11 26.28
N LEU A 330 18.28 8.18 26.59
CA LEU A 330 18.62 9.26 25.65
C LEU A 330 20.09 9.12 25.24
N LEU A 331 20.35 9.00 23.94
CA LEU A 331 21.68 8.98 23.34
C LEU A 331 22.05 10.40 22.90
N VAL A 332 23.25 10.84 23.22
CA VAL A 332 23.72 12.17 22.89
C VAL A 332 25.12 12.08 22.27
N SER A 333 25.25 12.61 21.04
CA SER A 333 26.53 12.79 20.41
C SER A 333 27.14 14.13 20.83
N ALA A 334 28.33 14.11 21.42
CA ALA A 334 29.12 15.30 21.71
C ALA A 334 30.12 15.56 20.56
N TYR A 335 29.79 16.52 19.70
CA TYR A 335 30.49 16.77 18.44
C TYR A 335 32.00 17.05 18.66
N ASN A 336 32.34 18.02 19.53
CA ASN A 336 33.73 18.33 19.87
C ASN A 336 34.28 17.50 21.04
N GLY A 337 33.39 16.83 21.77
CA GLY A 337 33.78 15.91 22.85
C GLY A 337 34.20 14.54 22.35
N ALA A 338 33.89 14.22 21.06
CA ALA A 338 34.16 12.94 20.45
C ALA A 338 33.64 11.76 21.29
N THR A 339 32.43 11.91 21.85
CA THR A 339 31.78 10.88 22.66
C THR A 339 30.35 10.65 22.24
N LEU A 340 29.90 9.41 22.42
CA LEU A 340 28.48 9.01 22.46
C LEU A 340 28.17 8.66 23.91
N THR A 341 27.23 9.39 24.52
CA THR A 341 26.83 9.14 25.91
C THR A 341 25.35 8.75 25.95
N ALA A 342 25.06 7.67 26.64
CA ALA A 342 23.71 7.22 26.95
C ALA A 342 23.32 7.64 28.36
N TYR A 343 22.17 8.26 28.51
CA TYR A 343 21.54 8.61 29.78
C TYR A 343 20.31 7.78 30.01
N ARG A 344 20.17 7.16 31.16
CA ARG A 344 18.92 6.52 31.58
C ARG A 344 17.90 7.61 31.95
N ILE A 345 16.70 7.50 31.43
CA ILE A 345 15.58 8.39 31.75
C ILE A 345 14.85 7.81 32.96
N THR A 346 14.73 8.58 34.04
CA THR A 346 13.97 8.18 35.23
C THR A 346 12.46 8.43 35.02
N THR A 347 11.64 7.89 35.91
CA THR A 347 10.20 8.14 35.93
C THR A 347 9.81 9.60 36.15
N GLU A 348 10.73 10.40 36.70
CA GLU A 348 10.55 11.83 36.92
C GLU A 348 11.11 12.71 35.81
N GLY A 349 11.75 12.09 34.78
CA GLY A 349 12.39 12.79 33.67
C GLY A 349 13.81 13.24 33.93
N ASP A 350 14.44 12.76 35.01
CA ASP A 350 15.86 12.98 35.25
C ASP A 350 16.71 12.12 34.33
N LEU A 351 17.92 12.62 34.03
CA LEU A 351 18.90 11.92 33.19
C LEU A 351 20.09 11.47 34.04
N GLU A 352 20.31 10.17 34.09
CA GLU A 352 21.43 9.54 34.76
C GLU A 352 22.41 8.94 33.73
N LYS A 353 23.69 9.30 33.77
CA LYS A 353 24.69 8.76 32.84
C LYS A 353 24.79 7.23 33.01
N ALA A 354 24.45 6.48 31.97
CA ALA A 354 24.38 5.02 31.97
C ALA A 354 25.65 4.41 31.30
N ALA A 355 26.06 4.97 30.17
CA ALA A 355 27.19 4.48 29.40
C ALA A 355 27.84 5.62 28.60
N SER A 356 29.09 5.42 28.18
CA SER A 356 29.77 6.35 27.26
C SER A 356 30.73 5.58 26.39
N LEU A 357 30.82 5.97 25.11
CA LEU A 357 31.77 5.47 24.11
C LEU A 357 32.53 6.65 23.54
N THR A 358 33.86 6.55 23.52
CA THR A 358 34.70 7.52 22.79
C THR A 358 34.85 7.05 21.33
N TRP A 359 34.72 7.97 20.40
CA TRP A 359 34.92 7.71 18.98
C TRP A 359 35.83 8.75 18.31
N ASP A 360 36.50 8.34 17.24
CA ASP A 360 37.28 9.24 16.41
C ASP A 360 36.41 9.78 15.26
N ALA A 361 35.39 10.55 15.61
CA ALA A 361 34.43 11.03 14.66
C ALA A 361 33.76 12.34 15.14
N GLU A 362 33.36 13.17 14.19
CA GLU A 362 32.47 14.32 14.41
C GLU A 362 31.09 13.94 13.96
N ILE A 363 30.19 13.73 14.91
CA ILE A 363 28.83 13.25 14.67
C ILE A 363 27.82 14.36 14.99
N SER A 364 27.09 14.83 13.97
CA SER A 364 26.10 15.88 14.11
C SER A 364 24.66 15.34 14.15
N ASP A 365 24.47 14.09 13.79
CA ASP A 365 23.16 13.44 13.78
C ASP A 365 23.30 11.93 14.00
N LEU A 366 22.31 11.32 14.63
CA LEU A 366 22.30 9.90 14.91
C LEU A 366 20.85 9.39 15.01
N LEU A 367 20.66 8.12 14.79
CA LEU A 367 19.39 7.47 15.04
C LEU A 367 19.59 6.12 15.74
N THR A 368 18.55 5.67 16.43
CA THR A 368 18.51 4.37 17.08
C THR A 368 17.45 3.49 16.42
N LEU A 369 17.78 2.22 16.24
CA LEU A 369 16.81 1.20 15.86
C LEU A 369 16.89 0.07 16.87
N ALA A 370 15.77 -0.57 17.18
CA ALA A 370 15.78 -1.77 17.97
C ALA A 370 16.82 -2.73 17.34
N ALA A 371 17.84 -3.11 18.11
CA ALA A 371 18.58 -4.29 17.73
C ALA A 371 17.51 -5.38 17.70
N THR A 372 17.22 -5.91 16.54
CA THR A 372 16.47 -7.14 16.49
C THR A 372 17.36 -8.16 17.21
N SER A 373 17.23 -8.21 18.53
CA SER A 373 17.70 -9.29 19.33
C SER A 373 17.02 -10.49 18.77
N THR A 374 17.79 -11.42 18.24
CA THR A 374 17.29 -12.57 17.57
C THR A 374 16.27 -12.19 16.47
N ALA A 375 16.63 -12.27 15.20
CA ALA A 375 15.68 -12.35 14.11
C ALA A 375 14.50 -13.15 14.64
N ALA A 376 13.26 -12.62 14.47
CA ALA A 376 12.09 -13.45 14.72
C ALA A 376 12.45 -14.83 14.19
N PRO A 377 12.41 -15.86 15.01
CA PRO A 377 13.09 -17.11 14.71
C PRO A 377 12.72 -17.49 13.29
N ASP A 378 13.67 -17.94 12.49
CA ASP A 378 13.40 -18.28 11.10
C ASP A 378 12.39 -19.44 11.08
N LEU A 379 11.12 -19.08 11.06
CA LEU A 379 10.02 -20.01 11.05
C LEU A 379 9.82 -20.64 9.64
N SER A 380 10.57 -20.20 8.63
CA SER A 380 10.51 -20.77 7.28
C SER A 380 10.96 -22.23 7.23
N GLN A 381 11.73 -22.68 8.22
CA GLN A 381 12.21 -24.04 8.35
C GLN A 381 11.30 -24.95 9.21
N VAL A 382 10.22 -24.42 9.76
CA VAL A 382 9.24 -25.18 10.52
C VAL A 382 8.47 -26.08 9.56
N THR A 383 8.61 -27.39 9.72
CA THR A 383 7.87 -28.42 8.97
C THR A 383 7.03 -29.31 9.88
N SER A 384 7.28 -29.22 11.19
CA SER A 384 6.59 -30.02 12.19
C SER A 384 6.44 -29.27 13.52
N ARG A 385 5.59 -29.79 14.41
CA ARG A 385 5.48 -29.29 15.78
C ARG A 385 6.80 -29.40 16.55
N ALA A 386 7.58 -30.45 16.30
CA ALA A 386 8.86 -30.65 16.96
C ALA A 386 9.90 -29.56 16.57
N ASP A 387 9.91 -29.13 15.30
CA ASP A 387 10.78 -28.03 14.85
C ASP A 387 10.40 -26.73 15.57
N LEU A 388 9.11 -26.44 15.68
CA LEU A 388 8.63 -25.26 16.39
C LEU A 388 8.95 -25.32 17.89
N ASP A 389 8.76 -26.47 18.54
CA ASP A 389 9.07 -26.65 19.95
C ASP A 389 10.58 -26.46 20.23
N ALA A 390 11.45 -26.89 19.30
CA ALA A 390 12.89 -26.63 19.38
C ALA A 390 13.21 -25.13 19.27
N ILE A 391 12.55 -24.41 18.36
CA ILE A 391 12.68 -22.96 18.23
C ILE A 391 12.18 -22.23 19.49
N ILE A 392 11.02 -22.63 20.02
CA ILE A 392 10.48 -22.10 21.28
C ILE A 392 11.46 -22.35 22.44
N ALA A 393 12.04 -23.53 22.53
CA ALA A 393 13.02 -23.88 23.56
C ALA A 393 14.26 -22.98 23.48
N ALA A 394 14.76 -22.73 22.26
CA ALA A 394 15.96 -21.93 21.98
C ALA A 394 15.68 -20.40 22.10
N THR A 395 14.44 -19.95 22.11
CA THR A 395 14.07 -18.55 22.22
C THR A 395 14.31 -18.06 23.66
N THR A 396 15.17 -17.06 23.82
CA THR A 396 15.55 -16.48 25.11
C THR A 396 14.63 -15.36 25.57
N ASP A 397 14.02 -14.62 24.64
CA ASP A 397 13.02 -13.59 24.95
C ASP A 397 11.74 -14.24 25.49
N ALA A 398 11.37 -13.92 26.72
CA ALA A 398 10.25 -14.56 27.41
C ALA A 398 8.89 -14.20 26.78
N ALA A 399 8.73 -12.96 26.29
CA ALA A 399 7.49 -12.52 25.65
C ALA A 399 7.32 -13.17 24.27
N LEU A 400 8.38 -13.22 23.48
CA LEU A 400 8.38 -13.91 22.20
C LEU A 400 8.19 -15.42 22.37
N LYS A 401 8.87 -16.03 23.33
CA LYS A 401 8.73 -17.46 23.65
C LYS A 401 7.28 -17.82 24.00
N GLN A 402 6.64 -17.02 24.83
CA GLN A 402 5.23 -17.20 25.19
C GLN A 402 4.33 -16.99 23.97
N ALA A 403 4.53 -15.94 23.19
CA ALA A 403 3.74 -15.67 21.99
C ALA A 403 3.87 -16.77 20.92
N LEU A 404 5.06 -17.35 20.74
CA LEU A 404 5.27 -18.51 19.86
C LEU A 404 4.50 -19.73 20.33
N ALA A 405 4.50 -20.00 21.64
CA ALA A 405 3.78 -21.12 22.24
C ALA A 405 2.25 -20.92 22.11
N ASP A 406 1.75 -19.74 22.42
CA ASP A 406 0.33 -19.40 22.36
C ASP A 406 -0.25 -19.46 20.94
N HIS A 407 0.59 -19.26 19.92
CA HIS A 407 0.19 -19.25 18.51
C HIS A 407 0.76 -20.45 17.72
N ALA A 408 1.17 -21.50 18.39
CA ALA A 408 1.84 -22.64 17.77
C ALA A 408 1.05 -23.27 16.60
N ASP A 409 -0.26 -23.47 16.78
CA ASP A 409 -1.11 -24.05 15.73
C ASP A 409 -1.23 -23.12 14.52
N ALA A 410 -1.31 -21.80 14.74
CA ALA A 410 -1.32 -20.80 13.67
C ALA A 410 0.02 -20.78 12.91
N ILE A 411 1.14 -20.94 13.60
CA ILE A 411 2.49 -21.02 12.99
C ILE A 411 2.60 -22.27 12.13
N ILE A 412 2.18 -23.42 12.62
CA ILE A 412 2.21 -24.67 11.84
C ILE A 412 1.35 -24.54 10.57
N ALA A 413 0.11 -24.06 10.70
CA ALA A 413 -0.76 -23.86 9.55
C ALA A 413 -0.19 -22.83 8.54
N ALA A 414 0.51 -21.79 9.03
CA ALA A 414 1.20 -20.82 8.18
C ALA A 414 2.41 -21.44 7.48
N ALA A 415 3.20 -22.25 8.17
CA ALA A 415 4.35 -22.95 7.63
C ALA A 415 3.96 -23.96 6.54
N GLU A 416 2.89 -24.73 6.74
CA GLU A 416 2.32 -25.64 5.73
C GLU A 416 1.86 -24.88 4.48
N ARG A 417 1.24 -23.71 4.63
CA ARG A 417 0.75 -22.88 3.52
C ARG A 417 1.87 -22.16 2.78
N HIS A 418 2.90 -21.70 3.47
CA HIS A 418 3.94 -20.80 2.96
C HIS A 418 4.59 -21.28 1.64
N PRO A 419 5.01 -22.53 1.46
CA PRO A 419 5.58 -22.99 0.20
C PRO A 419 4.60 -22.91 -0.97
N HIS A 420 3.30 -23.11 -0.75
CA HIS A 420 2.28 -22.96 -1.78
C HIS A 420 2.13 -21.49 -2.21
N VAL A 421 2.10 -20.55 -1.25
CA VAL A 421 2.07 -19.12 -1.53
C VAL A 421 3.30 -18.68 -2.33
N ALA A 422 4.49 -19.13 -1.92
CA ALA A 422 5.73 -18.81 -2.61
C ALA A 422 5.75 -19.35 -4.06
N ALA A 423 5.27 -20.58 -4.27
CA ALA A 423 5.19 -21.18 -5.60
C ALA A 423 4.24 -20.41 -6.54
N VAL A 424 3.06 -20.01 -6.03
CA VAL A 424 2.10 -19.22 -6.80
C VAL A 424 2.68 -17.86 -7.18
N ILE A 425 3.28 -17.14 -6.24
CA ILE A 425 3.93 -15.84 -6.50
C ILE A 425 5.02 -15.99 -7.55
N ALA A 426 5.95 -16.95 -7.37
CA ALA A 426 7.06 -17.17 -8.28
C ALA A 426 6.61 -17.54 -9.71
N THR A 427 5.45 -18.17 -9.85
CA THR A 427 4.87 -18.50 -11.17
C THR A 427 4.27 -17.24 -11.81
N ILE A 428 3.50 -16.43 -11.06
CA ILE A 428 2.87 -15.21 -11.59
C ILE A 428 3.91 -14.14 -11.93
N GLU A 429 5.01 -14.03 -11.19
CA GLU A 429 6.09 -13.08 -11.47
C GLU A 429 6.83 -13.35 -12.81
N LYS A 430 6.73 -14.56 -13.32
CA LYS A 430 7.32 -14.98 -14.61
C LYS A 430 6.35 -14.89 -15.78
N ALA A 431 5.10 -14.53 -15.54
CA ALA A 431 4.03 -14.56 -16.53
C ALA A 431 3.08 -13.36 -16.36
N PRO A 432 2.26 -13.05 -17.38
CA PRO A 432 1.19 -12.08 -17.21
C PRO A 432 0.18 -12.54 -16.15
N GLY A 433 0.05 -11.79 -15.08
CA GLY A 433 -0.87 -12.08 -13.99
C GLY A 433 -0.79 -11.03 -12.88
N SER A 434 -1.61 -11.18 -11.87
CA SER A 434 -1.60 -10.32 -10.70
C SER A 434 -2.04 -11.07 -9.45
N PHE A 435 -1.59 -10.60 -8.30
CA PHE A 435 -2.01 -11.11 -7.00
C PHE A 435 -2.10 -9.98 -5.97
N THR A 436 -2.86 -10.22 -4.92
CA THR A 436 -2.89 -9.35 -3.73
C THR A 436 -2.41 -10.13 -2.53
N LYS A 437 -1.26 -9.70 -1.99
CA LYS A 437 -0.64 -10.27 -0.80
C LYS A 437 -1.09 -9.52 0.45
N ILE A 438 -1.33 -10.27 1.53
CA ILE A 438 -1.53 -9.76 2.88
C ILE A 438 -0.65 -10.54 3.85
N ASN A 439 -0.37 -9.96 5.00
CA ASN A 439 0.26 -10.67 6.12
C ASN A 439 -0.76 -10.86 7.24
N THR A 440 -0.83 -12.06 7.79
CA THR A 440 -1.81 -12.47 8.82
C THR A 440 -1.14 -12.86 10.14
N THR A 441 0.05 -12.30 10.44
CA THR A 441 0.72 -12.51 11.73
C THR A 441 -0.21 -12.11 12.88
N PRO A 442 -0.49 -13.00 13.84
CA PRO A 442 -1.28 -12.63 15.02
C PRO A 442 -0.69 -11.43 15.74
N GLU A 443 -1.52 -10.49 16.17
CA GLU A 443 -1.07 -9.20 16.71
C GLU A 443 -0.14 -9.33 17.92
N ALA A 444 -0.42 -10.27 18.83
CA ALA A 444 0.44 -10.55 19.98
C ALA A 444 1.82 -11.07 19.56
N LEU A 445 1.85 -11.95 18.55
CA LEU A 445 3.09 -12.49 18.00
C LEU A 445 3.85 -11.43 17.20
N LYS A 446 3.16 -10.63 16.41
CA LYS A 446 3.72 -9.47 15.70
C LYS A 446 4.40 -8.49 16.64
N LYS A 447 3.73 -8.15 17.75
CA LYS A 447 4.29 -7.28 18.78
C LYS A 447 5.51 -7.88 19.45
N ALA A 448 5.47 -9.15 19.81
CA ALA A 448 6.58 -9.85 20.46
C ALA A 448 7.77 -10.06 19.50
N ALA A 449 7.50 -10.29 18.21
CA ALA A 449 8.53 -10.47 17.19
C ALA A 449 9.07 -9.15 16.59
N GLY A 450 8.50 -8.00 16.98
CA GLY A 450 8.89 -6.70 16.46
C GLY A 450 8.49 -6.43 15.01
N GLY A 451 7.50 -7.16 14.46
CA GLY A 451 7.01 -6.97 13.10
C GLY A 451 6.29 -8.18 12.51
N ASP A 452 5.90 -8.06 11.25
CA ASP A 452 5.28 -9.15 10.49
C ASP A 452 6.27 -10.29 10.23
N ILE A 453 5.79 -11.53 10.37
CA ILE A 453 6.58 -12.73 10.13
C ILE A 453 6.21 -13.28 8.75
N ALA A 454 7.20 -13.48 7.89
CA ALA A 454 7.02 -13.83 6.48
C ALA A 454 6.22 -15.12 6.21
N ILE A 455 6.25 -16.12 7.08
CA ILE A 455 5.44 -17.33 6.89
C ILE A 455 3.94 -17.09 6.94
N PHE A 456 3.51 -15.97 7.56
CA PHE A 456 2.12 -15.55 7.60
C PHE A 456 1.67 -14.77 6.35
N ASP A 457 2.57 -14.55 5.39
CA ASP A 457 2.18 -14.02 4.09
C ASP A 457 1.21 -14.99 3.41
N THR A 458 0.15 -14.42 2.83
CA THR A 458 -0.87 -15.18 2.10
C THR A 458 -1.50 -14.33 1.02
N LEU A 459 -2.39 -14.91 0.22
CA LEU A 459 -3.02 -14.22 -0.91
C LEU A 459 -4.53 -14.16 -0.71
N THR A 460 -5.13 -13.04 -1.09
CA THR A 460 -6.59 -12.85 -1.14
C THR A 460 -7.12 -12.83 -2.56
N LEU A 461 -6.27 -12.48 -3.53
CA LEU A 461 -6.62 -12.46 -4.95
C LEU A 461 -5.49 -13.09 -5.77
N VAL A 462 -5.87 -13.92 -6.73
CA VAL A 462 -4.99 -14.38 -7.81
C VAL A 462 -5.73 -14.24 -9.14
N SER A 463 -5.08 -13.65 -10.13
CA SER A 463 -5.58 -13.53 -11.50
C SER A 463 -4.47 -13.91 -12.47
N THR A 464 -4.72 -14.89 -13.32
CA THR A 464 -3.87 -15.26 -14.45
C THR A 464 -4.39 -14.64 -15.75
N SER A 465 -5.44 -13.79 -15.64
CA SER A 465 -6.06 -13.12 -16.79
C SER A 465 -5.12 -12.06 -17.37
N ILE A 466 -4.90 -12.14 -18.67
CA ILE A 466 -4.13 -11.17 -19.43
C ILE A 466 -5.02 -9.95 -19.69
N LEU A 467 -4.96 -8.96 -18.80
CA LEU A 467 -5.64 -7.68 -18.98
C LEU A 467 -5.02 -6.95 -20.18
N GLY A 468 -5.77 -6.87 -21.28
CA GLY A 468 -5.37 -6.01 -22.40
C GLY A 468 -5.67 -6.50 -23.80
N GLY A 469 -6.82 -7.14 -24.06
CA GLY A 469 -7.38 -7.25 -25.44
C GLY A 469 -6.58 -8.03 -26.48
N LYS A 470 -5.44 -8.60 -26.14
CA LYS A 470 -4.65 -9.51 -27.01
C LYS A 470 -4.87 -10.99 -26.70
N ALA A 471 -5.85 -11.31 -25.87
CA ALA A 471 -6.14 -12.66 -25.38
C ALA A 471 -6.62 -13.66 -26.47
N HIS A 472 -6.84 -13.22 -27.70
CA HIS A 472 -7.30 -14.11 -28.78
C HIS A 472 -6.18 -14.84 -29.52
N ASP A 473 -4.91 -14.53 -29.30
CA ASP A 473 -3.77 -15.14 -29.99
C ASP A 473 -3.04 -16.23 -29.18
N HIS A 474 -3.46 -16.47 -27.92
CA HIS A 474 -2.86 -17.49 -27.05
C HIS A 474 -3.41 -18.91 -27.26
N ARG A 475 -3.84 -19.24 -28.46
CA ARG A 475 -4.24 -20.61 -28.85
C ARG A 475 -3.04 -21.55 -29.06
N LYS A 476 -1.82 -21.09 -28.81
CA LYS A 476 -0.66 -21.97 -28.81
C LYS A 476 -0.66 -22.78 -27.53
N GLU A 477 -0.90 -24.06 -27.68
CA GLU A 477 -0.86 -25.04 -26.60
C GLU A 477 0.48 -24.95 -25.85
N ASN A 478 0.44 -24.88 -24.52
CA ASN A 478 1.57 -25.02 -23.59
C ASN A 478 2.58 -23.86 -23.51
N GLU A 479 2.22 -22.61 -23.79
CA GLU A 479 3.13 -21.49 -23.60
C GLU A 479 2.93 -20.73 -22.26
N ASP A 480 1.86 -20.99 -21.50
CA ASP A 480 1.69 -20.37 -20.18
C ASP A 480 2.21 -21.31 -19.05
N PRO A 481 2.72 -20.77 -17.94
CA PRO A 481 3.26 -21.55 -16.84
C PRO A 481 2.19 -22.05 -15.85
N TYR A 482 0.91 -21.91 -16.19
CA TYR A 482 -0.20 -22.26 -15.31
C TYR A 482 -0.63 -23.70 -15.54
N ASP A 483 0.06 -24.62 -14.87
CA ASP A 483 -0.15 -26.06 -14.96
C ASP A 483 -0.97 -26.63 -13.80
N ALA A 484 -1.11 -27.94 -13.75
CA ALA A 484 -1.80 -28.63 -12.68
C ALA A 484 -1.18 -28.38 -11.30
N ALA A 485 0.15 -28.27 -11.23
CA ALA A 485 0.85 -28.01 -9.97
C ALA A 485 0.55 -26.60 -9.44
N PHE A 486 0.50 -25.61 -10.34
CA PHE A 486 0.08 -24.26 -9.98
C PHE A 486 -1.33 -24.24 -9.36
N ILE A 487 -2.27 -24.96 -9.94
CA ILE A 487 -3.66 -25.03 -9.45
C ILE A 487 -3.74 -25.82 -8.14
N GLU A 488 -2.94 -26.87 -7.98
CA GLU A 488 -2.80 -27.58 -6.71
C GLU A 488 -2.32 -26.63 -5.60
N HIS A 489 -1.29 -25.82 -5.87
CA HIS A 489 -0.84 -24.81 -4.93
C HIS A 489 -1.92 -23.77 -4.57
N LEU A 490 -2.73 -23.33 -5.54
CA LEU A 490 -3.87 -22.43 -5.25
C LEU A 490 -4.83 -23.07 -4.24
N GLY A 491 -5.14 -24.35 -4.39
CA GLY A 491 -6.06 -25.08 -3.52
C GLY A 491 -5.65 -25.14 -2.04
N HIS A 492 -4.39 -24.87 -1.73
CA HIS A 492 -3.86 -24.81 -0.37
C HIS A 492 -3.90 -23.41 0.24
N ILE A 493 -4.27 -22.36 -0.54
CA ILE A 493 -4.28 -20.96 -0.06
C ILE A 493 -5.71 -20.57 0.36
N LEU A 494 -6.16 -21.07 1.51
CA LEU A 494 -7.54 -20.96 1.98
C LEU A 494 -8.03 -19.52 2.22
N SER A 495 -7.14 -18.54 2.23
CA SER A 495 -7.44 -17.11 2.34
C SER A 495 -7.91 -16.46 1.03
N LEU A 496 -7.88 -17.18 -0.10
CA LEU A 496 -8.30 -16.66 -1.39
C LEU A 496 -9.80 -16.34 -1.39
N GLU A 497 -10.10 -15.11 -1.72
CA GLU A 497 -11.45 -14.58 -1.92
C GLU A 497 -11.80 -14.43 -3.41
N THR A 498 -10.78 -14.21 -4.23
CA THR A 498 -10.95 -14.04 -5.68
C THR A 498 -9.92 -14.85 -6.44
N VAL A 499 -10.39 -15.72 -7.33
CA VAL A 499 -9.57 -16.47 -8.28
C VAL A 499 -10.11 -16.25 -9.69
N LYS A 500 -9.25 -15.74 -10.58
CA LYS A 500 -9.51 -15.62 -12.03
C LYS A 500 -8.48 -16.45 -12.76
N LEU A 501 -8.89 -17.61 -13.23
CA LEU A 501 -8.01 -18.61 -13.81
C LEU A 501 -8.20 -18.71 -15.34
N GLU A 502 -7.14 -18.35 -16.07
CA GLU A 502 -6.97 -18.61 -17.49
C GLU A 502 -5.71 -19.43 -17.64
N ALA A 503 -5.85 -20.73 -17.90
CA ALA A 503 -4.76 -21.68 -18.09
C ALA A 503 -5.00 -22.46 -19.36
N SER A 504 -4.16 -22.33 -20.38
CA SER A 504 -4.37 -22.91 -21.70
C SER A 504 -4.40 -24.44 -21.71
N GLY A 505 -3.70 -25.04 -20.77
CA GLY A 505 -3.65 -26.50 -20.59
C GLY A 505 -4.74 -27.09 -19.71
N ILE A 506 -5.69 -26.29 -19.21
CA ILE A 506 -6.67 -26.71 -18.21
C ILE A 506 -7.46 -27.96 -18.62
N GLN A 507 -7.68 -28.86 -17.66
CA GLN A 507 -8.42 -30.12 -17.83
C GLN A 507 -9.39 -30.31 -16.67
N ASP A 508 -10.40 -31.17 -16.84
CA ASP A 508 -11.40 -31.47 -15.80
C ASP A 508 -10.79 -31.88 -14.47
N SER A 509 -9.68 -32.63 -14.48
CA SER A 509 -8.98 -33.06 -13.25
C SER A 509 -8.35 -31.92 -12.45
N TRP A 510 -8.15 -30.72 -13.06
CA TRP A 510 -7.52 -29.59 -12.38
C TRP A 510 -8.51 -28.75 -11.55
N VAL A 511 -9.80 -29.00 -11.67
CA VAL A 511 -10.82 -28.20 -10.97
C VAL A 511 -10.89 -28.53 -9.47
N ALA A 512 -10.61 -29.80 -9.10
CA ALA A 512 -10.77 -30.28 -7.74
C ALA A 512 -10.09 -29.45 -6.64
N PRO A 513 -8.83 -29.00 -6.79
CA PRO A 513 -8.15 -28.20 -5.77
C PRO A 513 -8.86 -26.87 -5.46
N LEU A 514 -9.49 -26.24 -6.46
CA LEU A 514 -10.22 -24.98 -6.26
C LEU A 514 -11.41 -25.14 -5.30
N LEU A 515 -11.93 -26.36 -5.14
CA LEU A 515 -13.05 -26.65 -4.26
C LEU A 515 -12.68 -26.68 -2.77
N ASN A 516 -11.40 -26.56 -2.44
CA ASN A 516 -10.93 -26.39 -1.06
C ASN A 516 -11.08 -24.93 -0.57
N LEU A 517 -11.25 -23.98 -1.50
CA LEU A 517 -11.26 -22.55 -1.23
C LEU A 517 -12.63 -22.08 -0.70
N ARG A 518 -12.87 -22.23 0.61
CA ARG A 518 -14.16 -21.93 1.26
C ARG A 518 -14.47 -20.43 1.39
N ASN A 519 -13.47 -19.56 1.27
CA ASN A 519 -13.62 -18.12 1.40
C ASN A 519 -13.86 -17.40 0.07
N LEU A 520 -14.02 -18.14 -1.02
CA LEU A 520 -14.25 -17.55 -2.33
C LEU A 520 -15.53 -16.70 -2.35
N LYS A 521 -15.38 -15.47 -2.85
CA LYS A 521 -16.45 -14.52 -3.22
C LYS A 521 -16.62 -14.47 -4.74
N ASN A 522 -15.48 -14.56 -5.45
CA ASN A 522 -15.43 -14.49 -6.91
C ASN A 522 -14.58 -15.63 -7.48
N LEU A 523 -15.17 -16.42 -8.36
CA LEU A 523 -14.47 -17.45 -9.12
C LEU A 523 -14.71 -17.24 -10.61
N SER A 524 -13.64 -17.11 -11.39
CA SER A 524 -13.66 -17.11 -12.85
C SER A 524 -12.72 -18.19 -13.38
N VAL A 525 -13.22 -19.09 -14.20
CA VAL A 525 -12.43 -20.16 -14.83
C VAL A 525 -12.70 -20.15 -16.33
N SER A 526 -11.63 -20.08 -17.14
CA SER A 526 -11.71 -20.25 -18.58
C SER A 526 -11.35 -21.70 -18.97
N GLY A 527 -12.34 -22.39 -19.55
CA GLY A 527 -12.17 -23.80 -19.96
C GLY A 527 -11.51 -24.00 -21.32
N PHE A 528 -11.28 -22.95 -22.09
CA PHE A 528 -10.69 -23.00 -23.46
C PHE A 528 -11.31 -24.08 -24.37
N GLY A 529 -12.59 -24.44 -24.14
CA GLY A 529 -13.29 -25.48 -24.87
C GLY A 529 -13.03 -26.93 -24.40
N ARG A 530 -12.20 -27.13 -23.38
CA ARG A 530 -11.76 -28.44 -22.87
C ARG A 530 -12.56 -28.93 -21.67
N LEU A 531 -13.06 -28.01 -20.84
CA LEU A 531 -13.87 -28.36 -19.67
C LEU A 531 -15.30 -28.71 -20.06
N GLY A 532 -15.87 -29.70 -19.38
CA GLY A 532 -17.17 -30.26 -19.69
C GLY A 532 -17.99 -30.65 -18.45
N ASP A 533 -18.89 -31.62 -18.62
CA ASP A 533 -19.79 -32.11 -17.57
C ASP A 533 -19.06 -32.64 -16.35
N ALA A 534 -17.87 -33.21 -16.52
CA ALA A 534 -17.06 -33.72 -15.41
C ALA A 534 -16.60 -32.59 -14.48
N SER A 535 -16.19 -31.44 -15.04
CA SER A 535 -15.86 -30.25 -14.24
C SER A 535 -17.09 -29.69 -13.53
N LEU A 536 -18.22 -29.58 -14.22
CA LEU A 536 -19.46 -29.04 -13.65
C LEU A 536 -19.97 -29.92 -12.50
N THR A 537 -19.85 -31.23 -12.62
CA THR A 537 -20.16 -32.19 -11.55
C THR A 537 -19.30 -31.96 -10.31
N GLN A 538 -18.02 -31.62 -10.48
CA GLN A 538 -17.16 -31.24 -9.36
C GLN A 538 -17.56 -29.89 -8.78
N LEU A 539 -17.81 -28.87 -9.63
CA LEU A 539 -18.14 -27.51 -9.25
C LEU A 539 -19.46 -27.37 -8.47
N GLN A 540 -20.35 -28.38 -8.48
CA GLN A 540 -21.53 -28.40 -7.59
C GLN A 540 -21.15 -28.24 -6.10
N ARG A 541 -19.95 -28.68 -5.70
CA ARG A 541 -19.44 -28.50 -4.34
C ARG A 541 -19.18 -27.03 -3.96
N LEU A 542 -19.21 -26.10 -4.90
CA LEU A 542 -19.19 -24.67 -4.60
C LEU A 542 -20.39 -24.22 -3.74
N THR A 543 -21.43 -25.05 -3.59
CA THR A 543 -22.50 -24.86 -2.59
C THR A 543 -21.93 -24.77 -1.16
N GLU A 544 -20.77 -25.35 -0.90
CA GLU A 544 -20.05 -25.27 0.37
C GLU A 544 -19.36 -23.91 0.58
N CYS A 545 -19.24 -23.07 -0.47
CA CYS A 545 -18.68 -21.73 -0.41
C CYS A 545 -19.79 -20.69 -0.15
N SER A 546 -20.15 -20.48 1.12
CA SER A 546 -21.30 -19.63 1.49
C SER A 546 -21.18 -18.16 1.07
N HIS A 547 -19.97 -17.69 0.79
CA HIS A 547 -19.64 -16.32 0.38
C HIS A 547 -19.56 -16.11 -1.13
N LEU A 548 -19.70 -17.17 -1.93
CA LEU A 548 -19.60 -17.08 -3.38
C LEU A 548 -20.82 -16.36 -3.96
N THR A 549 -20.56 -15.19 -4.56
CA THR A 549 -21.57 -14.33 -5.19
C THR A 549 -21.34 -14.14 -6.68
N HIS A 550 -20.11 -14.38 -7.18
CA HIS A 550 -19.75 -14.19 -8.57
C HIS A 550 -19.11 -15.45 -9.14
N LEU A 551 -19.70 -16.00 -10.18
CA LEU A 551 -19.20 -17.18 -10.89
C LEU A 551 -19.16 -16.93 -12.38
N GLU A 552 -17.97 -17.01 -12.98
CA GLU A 552 -17.78 -17.01 -14.42
C GLU A 552 -17.13 -18.34 -14.86
N LEU A 553 -17.79 -19.04 -15.74
CA LEU A 553 -17.35 -20.30 -16.34
C LEU A 553 -17.30 -20.12 -17.86
N ALA A 554 -16.17 -19.62 -18.35
CA ALA A 554 -16.01 -19.22 -19.74
C ALA A 554 -15.52 -20.39 -20.60
N TYR A 555 -16.09 -20.55 -21.81
CA TYR A 555 -15.64 -21.51 -22.82
C TYR A 555 -15.60 -22.99 -22.34
N PHE A 556 -16.62 -23.39 -21.58
CA PHE A 556 -16.88 -24.79 -21.24
C PHE A 556 -17.51 -25.51 -22.45
N GLY A 557 -16.73 -25.67 -23.53
CA GLY A 557 -17.26 -26.08 -24.84
C GLY A 557 -17.68 -27.53 -24.93
N ALA A 558 -17.25 -28.38 -24.00
CA ALA A 558 -17.63 -29.80 -23.90
C ALA A 558 -18.79 -30.03 -22.90
N ALA A 559 -19.34 -28.96 -22.28
CA ALA A 559 -20.43 -29.06 -21.32
C ALA A 559 -21.80 -29.09 -22.00
N THR A 560 -22.69 -29.96 -21.50
CA THR A 560 -24.09 -30.11 -21.94
C THR A 560 -25.06 -29.56 -20.90
N ASP A 561 -26.36 -29.48 -21.24
CA ASP A 561 -27.40 -29.13 -20.25
C ASP A 561 -27.30 -29.97 -18.98
N THR A 562 -27.05 -31.30 -19.13
CA THR A 562 -26.92 -32.22 -17.98
C THR A 562 -25.79 -31.82 -17.02
N GLY A 563 -24.64 -31.35 -17.54
CA GLY A 563 -23.57 -30.82 -16.71
C GLY A 563 -23.96 -29.53 -16.03
N TRP A 564 -24.54 -28.59 -16.75
CA TRP A 564 -24.99 -27.31 -16.19
C TRP A 564 -26.06 -27.49 -15.10
N GLU A 565 -26.96 -28.48 -15.19
CA GLU A 565 -27.94 -28.81 -14.14
C GLU A 565 -27.30 -29.03 -12.76
N GLN A 566 -26.02 -29.48 -12.69
CA GLN A 566 -25.32 -29.74 -11.45
C GLN A 566 -25.11 -28.46 -10.62
N LEU A 567 -25.20 -27.29 -11.25
CA LEU A 567 -25.03 -26.00 -10.57
C LEU A 567 -26.34 -25.41 -10.02
N ALA A 568 -27.50 -26.11 -10.18
CA ALA A 568 -28.79 -25.59 -9.83
C ALA A 568 -28.96 -25.16 -8.36
N GLU A 569 -28.14 -25.69 -7.46
CA GLU A 569 -28.16 -25.38 -6.02
C GLU A 569 -27.29 -24.15 -5.62
N LEU A 570 -26.57 -23.51 -6.54
CA LEU A 570 -25.73 -22.34 -6.26
C LEU A 570 -26.55 -21.04 -6.13
N ARG A 571 -27.55 -21.03 -5.27
CA ARG A 571 -28.61 -20.01 -5.15
C ARG A 571 -28.12 -18.67 -4.57
N ASN A 572 -26.87 -18.58 -4.11
CA ASN A 572 -26.30 -17.36 -3.53
C ASN A 572 -25.68 -16.40 -4.56
N LEU A 573 -25.59 -16.81 -5.82
CA LEU A 573 -24.98 -16.01 -6.86
C LEU A 573 -25.78 -14.74 -7.17
N GLU A 574 -25.06 -13.62 -7.28
CA GLU A 574 -25.54 -12.33 -7.77
C GLU A 574 -25.12 -12.08 -9.22
N PHE A 575 -24.01 -12.68 -9.64
CA PHE A 575 -23.49 -12.66 -11.01
C PHE A 575 -23.18 -14.08 -11.48
N PHE A 576 -23.65 -14.45 -12.68
CA PHE A 576 -23.37 -15.70 -13.34
C PHE A 576 -23.01 -15.50 -14.81
N SER A 577 -21.94 -16.12 -15.29
CA SER A 577 -21.45 -15.96 -16.67
C SER A 577 -21.00 -17.29 -17.28
N PRO A 578 -21.89 -18.04 -17.94
CA PRO A 578 -21.54 -19.22 -18.74
C PRO A 578 -21.09 -18.81 -20.15
N ARG A 579 -20.15 -17.87 -20.26
CA ARG A 579 -19.71 -17.29 -21.53
C ARG A 579 -19.03 -18.32 -22.44
N GLY A 580 -19.41 -18.35 -23.72
CA GLY A 580 -18.80 -19.23 -24.72
C GLY A 580 -19.17 -20.71 -24.58
N ALA A 581 -20.12 -21.03 -23.74
CA ALA A 581 -20.66 -22.38 -23.60
C ALA A 581 -21.73 -22.67 -24.70
N ARG A 582 -21.74 -23.88 -25.25
CA ARG A 582 -22.59 -24.23 -26.41
C ARG A 582 -23.79 -25.09 -26.01
N PHE A 583 -24.57 -24.66 -25.03
CA PHE A 583 -25.73 -25.38 -24.56
C PHE A 583 -27.03 -24.56 -24.78
N PRO A 584 -28.19 -25.19 -25.07
CA PRO A 584 -29.43 -24.47 -25.37
C PRO A 584 -30.07 -23.80 -24.15
N GLY A 585 -29.69 -24.15 -22.91
CA GLY A 585 -30.16 -23.55 -21.67
C GLY A 585 -31.41 -24.22 -21.10
N HIS A 586 -31.82 -25.40 -21.58
CA HIS A 586 -32.96 -26.11 -21.05
C HIS A 586 -32.76 -26.57 -19.60
N CYS A 587 -31.51 -26.72 -19.16
CA CYS A 587 -31.13 -26.98 -17.76
C CYS A 587 -31.72 -25.96 -16.78
N PHE A 588 -31.94 -24.70 -17.22
CA PHE A 588 -32.50 -23.66 -16.35
C PHE A 588 -33.92 -23.96 -15.83
N ALA A 589 -34.64 -24.93 -16.41
CA ALA A 589 -35.85 -25.45 -15.83
C ALA A 589 -35.68 -25.99 -14.40
N LYS A 590 -34.44 -26.41 -14.02
CA LYS A 590 -34.08 -26.94 -12.69
C LYS A 590 -33.60 -25.88 -11.69
N PHE A 591 -33.28 -24.68 -12.14
CA PHE A 591 -32.68 -23.63 -11.31
C PHE A 591 -33.73 -22.88 -10.48
N LYS A 592 -34.26 -23.54 -9.47
CA LYS A 592 -35.31 -22.95 -8.64
C LYS A 592 -34.76 -22.13 -7.48
N GLY A 593 -35.36 -20.96 -7.20
CA GLY A 593 -35.04 -20.15 -6.05
C GLY A 593 -33.76 -19.25 -6.18
N TRP A 594 -33.33 -18.97 -7.39
CA TRP A 594 -32.22 -18.06 -7.66
C TRP A 594 -32.66 -16.59 -7.57
N THR A 595 -33.10 -16.18 -6.40
CA THR A 595 -33.66 -14.84 -6.17
C THR A 595 -32.64 -13.76 -5.98
N LYS A 596 -31.35 -14.12 -5.81
CA LYS A 596 -30.24 -13.17 -5.62
C LYS A 596 -29.57 -12.76 -6.93
N LEU A 597 -29.77 -13.52 -8.01
CA LEU A 597 -29.10 -13.26 -9.27
C LEU A 597 -29.61 -11.97 -9.90
N LYS A 598 -28.70 -11.03 -10.15
CA LYS A 598 -28.97 -9.74 -10.77
C LYS A 598 -28.39 -9.61 -12.16
N ASN A 599 -27.25 -10.26 -12.42
CA ASN A 599 -26.53 -10.12 -13.68
C ASN A 599 -26.21 -11.50 -14.27
N ILE A 600 -26.50 -11.66 -15.55
CA ILE A 600 -26.14 -12.88 -16.30
C ILE A 600 -25.51 -12.54 -17.64
N ASN A 601 -24.45 -13.29 -18.02
CA ASN A 601 -23.71 -13.06 -19.25
C ASN A 601 -23.62 -14.31 -20.11
N PHE A 602 -24.36 -14.30 -21.22
CA PHE A 602 -24.40 -15.33 -22.26
C PHE A 602 -23.64 -14.93 -23.52
N HIS A 603 -22.46 -14.39 -23.40
CA HIS A 603 -21.65 -14.05 -24.57
C HIS A 603 -21.19 -15.31 -25.31
N SER A 604 -21.52 -15.43 -26.61
CA SER A 604 -21.08 -16.50 -27.51
C SER A 604 -21.50 -17.91 -27.06
N ASN A 605 -22.78 -18.08 -26.82
CA ASN A 605 -23.34 -19.38 -26.40
C ASN A 605 -24.40 -19.94 -27.34
N GLY A 606 -24.93 -21.11 -26.98
CA GLY A 606 -25.99 -21.82 -27.73
C GLY A 606 -27.41 -21.60 -27.22
N LEU A 607 -27.63 -20.62 -26.31
CA LEU A 607 -28.95 -20.35 -25.72
C LEU A 607 -30.01 -20.13 -26.78
N ASP A 608 -31.10 -20.84 -26.70
CA ASP A 608 -32.28 -20.69 -27.56
C ASP A 608 -33.45 -19.99 -26.83
N ASP A 609 -34.59 -19.78 -27.54
CA ASP A 609 -35.74 -19.08 -26.98
C ASP A 609 -36.41 -19.87 -25.82
N GLU A 610 -36.42 -21.21 -25.85
CA GLU A 610 -36.97 -22.04 -24.79
C GLU A 610 -36.09 -21.97 -23.53
N GLY A 611 -34.77 -22.13 -23.69
CA GLY A 611 -33.78 -22.00 -22.59
C GLY A 611 -33.84 -20.62 -21.95
N LEU A 612 -33.96 -19.55 -22.75
CA LEU A 612 -34.17 -18.21 -22.25
C LEU A 612 -35.50 -18.09 -21.49
N GLY A 613 -36.54 -18.79 -21.93
CA GLY A 613 -37.83 -18.87 -21.24
C GLY A 613 -37.69 -19.41 -19.83
N TYR A 614 -37.04 -20.55 -19.66
CA TYR A 614 -36.76 -21.14 -18.34
C TYR A 614 -35.89 -20.24 -17.47
N LEU A 615 -34.88 -19.57 -18.06
CA LEU A 615 -34.04 -18.60 -17.36
C LEU A 615 -34.90 -17.46 -16.80
N CYS A 616 -35.78 -16.84 -17.61
CA CYS A 616 -36.61 -15.72 -17.19
C CYS A 616 -37.62 -16.14 -16.10
N GLU A 617 -38.04 -17.39 -16.07
CA GLU A 617 -38.97 -17.93 -15.04
C GLU A 617 -38.25 -18.14 -13.70
N ASN A 618 -36.98 -18.55 -13.72
CA ASN A 618 -36.26 -18.97 -12.52
C ASN A 618 -35.30 -17.90 -11.95
N PHE A 619 -35.02 -16.82 -12.71
CA PHE A 619 -34.20 -15.68 -12.28
C PHE A 619 -34.98 -14.36 -12.29
N PRO A 620 -36.06 -14.23 -11.49
CA PRO A 620 -37.02 -13.13 -11.60
C PRO A 620 -36.47 -11.76 -11.25
N ASN A 621 -35.34 -11.70 -10.54
CA ASN A 621 -34.70 -10.47 -10.05
C ASN A 621 -33.55 -9.98 -10.92
N LEU A 622 -33.41 -10.49 -12.14
CA LEU A 622 -32.38 -10.01 -13.06
C LEU A 622 -32.59 -8.53 -13.37
N GLU A 623 -31.49 -7.78 -13.21
CA GLU A 623 -31.35 -6.37 -13.55
C GLU A 623 -30.59 -6.19 -14.87
N PHE A 624 -29.74 -7.14 -15.24
CA PHE A 624 -28.92 -7.07 -16.45
C PHE A 624 -28.77 -8.44 -17.12
N ILE A 625 -28.97 -8.46 -18.45
CA ILE A 625 -28.75 -9.64 -19.28
C ILE A 625 -27.89 -9.30 -20.50
N LYS A 626 -26.87 -10.11 -20.77
CA LYS A 626 -26.03 -10.01 -21.94
C LYS A 626 -26.19 -11.23 -22.83
N LEU A 627 -26.69 -11.01 -24.06
CA LEU A 627 -26.97 -12.01 -25.10
C LEU A 627 -26.08 -11.72 -26.34
N TRP A 628 -24.78 -11.60 -26.16
CA TRP A 628 -23.84 -11.32 -27.25
C TRP A 628 -23.54 -12.60 -28.04
N HIS A 629 -23.56 -12.51 -29.38
CA HIS A 629 -23.36 -13.64 -30.30
C HIS A 629 -24.30 -14.82 -29.98
N SER A 630 -25.53 -14.55 -29.53
CA SER A 630 -26.56 -15.55 -29.23
C SER A 630 -27.37 -15.83 -30.46
N GLN A 631 -26.85 -16.65 -31.37
CA GLN A 631 -27.38 -16.89 -32.72
C GLN A 631 -28.74 -17.55 -32.81
N LEU A 632 -29.22 -18.18 -31.73
CA LEU A 632 -30.45 -18.92 -31.71
C LEU A 632 -31.63 -18.13 -31.14
N ILE A 633 -31.36 -16.96 -30.52
CA ILE A 633 -32.42 -16.08 -29.98
C ILE A 633 -33.17 -15.40 -31.10
N THR A 634 -34.50 -15.44 -31.03
CA THR A 634 -35.44 -14.81 -31.96
C THR A 634 -36.38 -13.83 -31.25
N ASP A 635 -37.27 -13.18 -32.01
CA ASP A 635 -38.28 -12.27 -31.43
C ASP A 635 -39.31 -12.99 -30.53
N ALA A 636 -39.39 -14.32 -30.57
CA ALA A 636 -40.21 -15.11 -29.66
C ALA A 636 -39.79 -14.96 -28.21
N SER A 637 -38.51 -14.70 -27.97
CA SER A 637 -37.97 -14.44 -26.64
C SER A 637 -38.56 -13.21 -25.95
N ALA A 638 -39.19 -12.29 -26.67
CA ALA A 638 -39.77 -11.07 -26.11
C ALA A 638 -40.81 -11.36 -25.00
N GLU A 639 -41.64 -12.38 -25.19
CA GLU A 639 -42.66 -12.75 -24.19
C GLU A 639 -42.06 -13.32 -22.91
N HIS A 640 -40.88 -13.95 -23.01
CA HIS A 640 -40.13 -14.42 -21.84
C HIS A 640 -39.46 -13.26 -21.11
N LEU A 641 -38.77 -12.38 -21.83
CA LEU A 641 -38.06 -11.24 -21.26
C LEU A 641 -38.98 -10.25 -20.52
N LYS A 642 -40.24 -10.09 -20.93
CA LYS A 642 -41.24 -9.27 -20.21
C LYS A 642 -41.47 -9.70 -18.76
N LYS A 643 -41.17 -10.96 -18.41
CA LYS A 643 -41.29 -11.47 -17.05
C LYS A 643 -40.23 -10.87 -16.11
N LEU A 644 -39.13 -10.33 -16.65
CA LEU A 644 -38.05 -9.73 -15.90
C LEU A 644 -38.34 -8.27 -15.53
N THR A 645 -39.28 -8.06 -14.63
CA THR A 645 -39.81 -6.73 -14.28
C THR A 645 -38.77 -5.78 -13.66
N ASN A 646 -37.63 -6.32 -13.21
CA ASN A 646 -36.49 -5.54 -12.65
C ASN A 646 -35.40 -5.24 -13.69
N LEU A 647 -35.59 -5.65 -14.95
CA LEU A 647 -34.55 -5.54 -15.98
C LEU A 647 -34.25 -4.06 -16.32
N LYS A 648 -33.07 -3.60 -16.03
CA LYS A 648 -32.56 -2.24 -16.27
C LYS A 648 -31.60 -2.16 -17.46
N GLY A 649 -31.01 -3.28 -17.86
CA GLY A 649 -30.03 -3.29 -18.95
C GLY A 649 -30.03 -4.59 -19.76
N MET A 650 -29.84 -4.43 -21.07
CA MET A 650 -29.72 -5.56 -21.99
C MET A 650 -28.65 -5.27 -23.05
N GLU A 651 -27.87 -6.30 -23.37
CA GLU A 651 -26.99 -6.32 -24.55
C GLU A 651 -27.37 -7.47 -25.45
N ILE A 652 -27.55 -7.19 -26.76
CA ILE A 652 -27.87 -8.20 -27.77
C ILE A 652 -27.02 -7.98 -29.04
N SER A 653 -26.49 -9.06 -29.60
CA SER A 653 -25.82 -9.03 -30.90
C SER A 653 -25.85 -10.40 -31.57
N CYS A 654 -25.67 -10.41 -32.91
CA CYS A 654 -25.55 -11.62 -33.75
C CYS A 654 -26.63 -12.66 -33.48
N SER A 655 -27.89 -12.22 -33.29
CA SER A 655 -29.06 -13.08 -33.08
C SER A 655 -29.96 -13.10 -34.33
N LYS A 656 -30.96 -13.98 -34.33
CA LYS A 656 -32.03 -13.95 -35.29
C LYS A 656 -33.14 -12.97 -34.89
N ALA A 657 -33.04 -12.34 -33.74
CA ALA A 657 -33.94 -11.32 -33.25
C ALA A 657 -33.85 -10.05 -34.09
N THR A 658 -34.93 -9.28 -34.11
CA THR A 658 -35.05 -7.96 -34.75
C THR A 658 -35.22 -6.86 -33.69
N ALA A 659 -35.36 -5.61 -34.12
CA ALA A 659 -35.71 -4.51 -33.22
C ALA A 659 -37.05 -4.73 -32.49
N ALA A 660 -37.92 -5.60 -32.99
CA ALA A 660 -39.16 -5.97 -32.35
C ALA A 660 -38.94 -6.56 -30.94
N LEU A 661 -37.87 -7.37 -30.74
CA LEU A 661 -37.51 -7.86 -29.43
C LEU A 661 -37.31 -6.71 -28.41
N VAL A 662 -36.54 -5.69 -28.76
CA VAL A 662 -36.24 -4.54 -27.87
C VAL A 662 -37.48 -3.67 -27.69
N LYS A 663 -38.33 -3.52 -28.71
CA LYS A 663 -39.58 -2.74 -28.63
C LYS A 663 -40.51 -3.29 -27.55
N HIS A 664 -40.62 -4.60 -27.44
CA HIS A 664 -41.44 -5.24 -26.41
C HIS A 664 -40.94 -4.98 -24.97
N LEU A 665 -39.72 -4.55 -24.80
CA LEU A 665 -39.13 -4.22 -23.49
C LEU A 665 -39.34 -2.76 -23.06
N GLY A 666 -40.03 -1.94 -23.88
CA GLY A 666 -40.24 -0.51 -23.63
C GLY A 666 -41.05 -0.19 -22.37
N GLN A 667 -41.75 -1.16 -21.78
CA GLN A 667 -42.48 -1.02 -20.52
C GLN A 667 -41.64 -1.38 -19.29
N LEU A 668 -40.46 -1.95 -19.47
CA LEU A 668 -39.54 -2.29 -18.39
C LEU A 668 -38.71 -1.05 -17.98
N PRO A 669 -38.14 -1.02 -16.77
CA PRO A 669 -37.34 0.10 -16.31
C PRO A 669 -35.94 0.17 -16.96
N MET A 670 -35.90 0.01 -18.29
CA MET A 670 -34.66 -0.07 -19.06
C MET A 670 -33.89 1.26 -19.05
N GLU A 671 -32.69 1.24 -18.47
CA GLU A 671 -31.78 2.38 -18.44
C GLU A 671 -30.65 2.25 -19.46
N TYR A 672 -30.33 1.02 -19.86
CA TYR A 672 -29.23 0.70 -20.77
C TYR A 672 -29.69 -0.32 -21.85
N ALA A 673 -29.31 -0.03 -23.07
CA ALA A 673 -29.44 -0.98 -24.18
C ALA A 673 -28.17 -0.96 -25.06
N ALA A 674 -27.70 -2.15 -25.44
CA ALA A 674 -26.72 -2.32 -26.50
C ALA A 674 -27.31 -3.22 -27.60
N ILE A 675 -27.38 -2.68 -28.81
CA ILE A 675 -27.87 -3.39 -30.03
C ILE A 675 -26.71 -3.31 -31.02
N GLU A 676 -26.07 -4.45 -31.26
CA GLU A 676 -24.84 -4.49 -32.03
C GLU A 676 -24.97 -5.41 -33.26
N TYR A 677 -23.89 -5.58 -34.02
CA TYR A 677 -23.87 -6.30 -35.28
C TYR A 677 -24.57 -7.66 -35.24
N GLY A 678 -25.24 -8.01 -36.34
CA GLY A 678 -25.91 -9.28 -36.49
C GLY A 678 -27.33 -9.36 -35.94
N VAL A 679 -27.86 -8.29 -35.38
CA VAL A 679 -29.29 -8.11 -35.19
C VAL A 679 -29.88 -7.76 -36.55
N ASN A 680 -30.83 -8.55 -37.06
CA ASN A 680 -31.44 -8.36 -38.40
C ASN A 680 -32.39 -7.15 -38.44
N THR A 681 -31.79 -5.97 -38.21
CA THR A 681 -32.52 -4.71 -38.09
C THR A 681 -31.71 -3.57 -38.66
N PRO A 682 -32.24 -2.78 -39.61
CA PRO A 682 -31.65 -1.53 -40.02
C PRO A 682 -31.41 -0.58 -38.82
N ALA A 683 -30.39 0.25 -38.86
CA ALA A 683 -30.11 1.22 -37.81
C ALA A 683 -31.36 2.11 -37.52
N SER A 684 -32.10 2.50 -38.55
CA SER A 684 -33.38 3.26 -38.44
C SER A 684 -34.37 2.64 -37.52
N ASP A 685 -34.61 1.31 -37.64
CA ASP A 685 -35.60 0.59 -36.85
C ASP A 685 -35.16 0.41 -35.40
N ALA A 686 -33.88 0.14 -35.17
CA ALA A 686 -33.30 0.13 -33.85
C ALA A 686 -33.45 1.49 -33.15
N ILE A 687 -33.12 2.62 -33.86
CA ILE A 687 -33.27 3.98 -33.36
C ILE A 687 -34.73 4.32 -33.04
N ALA A 688 -35.66 3.97 -33.94
CA ALA A 688 -37.10 4.16 -33.72
C ALA A 688 -37.60 3.40 -32.46
N THR A 689 -37.07 2.18 -32.27
CA THR A 689 -37.39 1.34 -31.12
C THR A 689 -36.87 1.96 -29.81
N VAL A 690 -35.60 2.36 -29.75
CA VAL A 690 -35.01 2.94 -28.51
C VAL A 690 -35.64 4.29 -28.17
N LYS A 691 -36.14 5.03 -29.17
CA LYS A 691 -36.91 6.27 -28.96
C LYS A 691 -38.15 6.05 -28.14
N SER A 692 -38.78 4.86 -28.25
CA SER A 692 -39.96 4.49 -27.49
C SER A 692 -39.70 4.09 -26.03
N ILE A 693 -38.46 4.05 -25.56
CA ILE A 693 -38.07 3.66 -24.21
C ILE A 693 -37.72 4.92 -23.39
N PRO A 694 -38.64 5.48 -22.60
CA PRO A 694 -38.45 6.81 -21.97
C PRO A 694 -37.43 6.80 -20.85
N THR A 695 -37.16 5.65 -20.24
CA THR A 695 -36.21 5.47 -19.13
C THR A 695 -34.79 5.32 -19.60
N LEU A 696 -34.53 5.11 -20.90
CA LEU A 696 -33.20 4.84 -21.43
C LEU A 696 -32.26 6.04 -21.21
N ARG A 697 -31.08 5.78 -20.68
CA ARG A 697 -30.02 6.79 -20.41
C ARG A 697 -28.74 6.50 -21.16
N ARG A 698 -28.43 5.22 -21.37
CA ARG A 698 -27.21 4.76 -22.04
C ARG A 698 -27.59 3.86 -23.23
N LEU A 699 -26.99 4.16 -24.38
CA LEU A 699 -27.24 3.43 -25.61
C LEU A 699 -25.93 3.11 -26.32
N LYS A 700 -25.76 1.86 -26.71
CA LYS A 700 -24.75 1.44 -27.69
C LYS A 700 -25.46 0.92 -28.93
N LEU A 701 -25.06 1.41 -30.07
CA LEU A 701 -25.52 0.94 -31.38
C LEU A 701 -24.30 0.59 -32.24
N ALA A 702 -24.36 -0.56 -32.89
CA ALA A 702 -23.44 -0.93 -33.95
C ALA A 702 -24.26 -1.32 -35.21
N ALA A 703 -23.87 -0.74 -36.32
CA ALA A 703 -24.48 -1.02 -37.61
C ALA A 703 -23.44 -0.96 -38.72
N ASP A 704 -23.70 -1.65 -39.83
CA ASP A 704 -22.83 -1.63 -41.00
C ASP A 704 -22.80 -0.25 -41.69
N ALA A 705 -23.89 0.51 -41.54
CA ALA A 705 -23.98 1.89 -42.00
C ALA A 705 -25.00 2.70 -41.21
N PHE A 706 -24.70 3.98 -41.00
CA PHE A 706 -25.61 4.99 -40.48
C PHE A 706 -25.88 6.02 -41.56
N THR A 707 -27.14 6.36 -41.83
CA THR A 707 -27.54 7.46 -42.69
C THR A 707 -27.56 8.79 -41.94
N ASP A 708 -27.59 9.93 -42.62
CA ASP A 708 -27.76 11.24 -42.02
C ASP A 708 -29.14 11.39 -41.35
N THR A 709 -30.15 10.70 -41.87
CA THR A 709 -31.48 10.59 -41.24
C THR A 709 -31.37 9.85 -39.91
N ASP A 710 -30.61 8.77 -39.83
CA ASP A 710 -30.35 8.02 -38.60
C ASP A 710 -29.71 8.91 -37.53
N LEU A 711 -28.67 9.66 -37.89
CA LEU A 711 -28.02 10.57 -36.98
C LEU A 711 -28.98 11.69 -36.51
N SER A 712 -29.77 12.25 -37.39
CA SER A 712 -30.76 13.27 -37.05
C SER A 712 -31.86 12.73 -36.13
N THR A 713 -32.34 11.49 -36.37
CA THR A 713 -33.33 10.83 -35.52
C THR A 713 -32.73 10.52 -34.17
N LEU A 714 -31.49 9.99 -34.12
CA LEU A 714 -30.78 9.64 -32.91
C LEU A 714 -30.56 10.89 -32.02
N ALA A 715 -30.20 12.03 -32.63
CA ALA A 715 -30.05 13.29 -31.94
C ALA A 715 -31.37 13.76 -31.28
N SER A 716 -32.55 13.32 -31.78
CA SER A 716 -33.85 13.60 -31.17
C SER A 716 -34.20 12.74 -29.97
N VAL A 717 -33.42 11.70 -29.68
CA VAL A 717 -33.58 10.80 -28.52
C VAL A 717 -33.01 11.47 -27.26
N SER A 718 -33.64 12.52 -26.81
CA SER A 718 -33.14 13.45 -25.78
C SER A 718 -33.03 12.86 -24.37
N GLN A 719 -33.67 11.69 -24.11
CA GLN A 719 -33.53 10.98 -22.83
C GLN A 719 -32.18 10.27 -22.67
N VAL A 720 -31.51 9.92 -23.78
CA VAL A 720 -30.17 9.30 -23.78
C VAL A 720 -29.14 10.36 -23.41
N ARG A 721 -28.22 10.04 -22.53
CA ARG A 721 -27.12 10.88 -22.06
C ARG A 721 -25.74 10.35 -22.44
N GLU A 722 -25.63 9.05 -22.60
CA GLU A 722 -24.38 8.36 -22.99
C GLU A 722 -24.67 7.53 -24.25
N LEU A 723 -24.01 7.91 -25.33
CA LEU A 723 -24.19 7.28 -26.65
C LEU A 723 -22.85 6.69 -27.12
N SER A 724 -22.87 5.43 -27.55
CA SER A 724 -21.75 4.80 -28.24
C SER A 724 -22.22 4.34 -29.63
N LEU A 725 -21.48 4.74 -30.65
CA LEU A 725 -21.74 4.36 -32.03
C LEU A 725 -20.54 3.59 -32.61
N SER A 726 -20.80 2.40 -33.16
CA SER A 726 -19.80 1.59 -33.85
C SER A 726 -20.18 1.41 -35.31
N GLY A 727 -19.20 1.56 -36.21
CA GLY A 727 -19.42 1.48 -37.65
C GLY A 727 -19.87 2.80 -38.30
N LEU A 728 -19.83 3.92 -37.59
CA LEU A 728 -20.13 5.24 -38.16
C LEU A 728 -18.95 5.72 -38.99
N ASP A 729 -19.16 6.03 -40.26
CA ASP A 729 -18.19 6.72 -41.11
C ASP A 729 -18.40 8.25 -41.02
N LEU A 730 -17.30 9.00 -40.86
CA LEU A 730 -17.27 10.44 -40.62
C LEU A 730 -16.42 11.21 -41.65
N PRO A 731 -16.87 11.30 -42.91
CA PRO A 731 -16.30 12.25 -43.81
C PRO A 731 -16.65 13.68 -43.39
N ASP A 732 -15.88 14.69 -43.84
CA ASP A 732 -16.01 16.09 -43.41
C ASP A 732 -17.44 16.64 -43.61
N GLU A 733 -18.14 16.24 -44.69
CA GLU A 733 -19.50 16.64 -45.00
C GLU A 733 -20.52 16.18 -43.95
N ARG A 734 -20.22 15.10 -43.21
CA ARG A 734 -21.10 14.53 -42.19
C ARG A 734 -20.88 15.11 -40.81
N LEU A 735 -19.73 15.70 -40.56
CA LEU A 735 -19.37 16.24 -39.25
C LEU A 735 -20.42 17.25 -38.69
N PRO A 736 -21.07 18.12 -39.49
CA PRO A 736 -22.09 19.04 -38.98
C PRO A 736 -23.30 18.34 -38.35
N GLN A 737 -23.62 17.11 -38.76
CA GLN A 737 -24.72 16.35 -38.14
C GLN A 737 -24.48 16.08 -36.66
N LEU A 738 -23.20 15.95 -36.24
CA LEU A 738 -22.84 15.70 -34.84
C LEU A 738 -23.15 16.90 -33.93
N GLN A 739 -23.24 18.12 -34.43
CA GLN A 739 -23.61 19.31 -33.64
C GLN A 739 -24.99 19.16 -32.97
N LYS A 740 -25.86 18.28 -33.45
CA LYS A 740 -27.17 18.00 -32.87
C LYS A 740 -27.11 17.22 -31.57
N PHE A 741 -25.95 16.62 -31.22
CA PHE A 741 -25.79 15.79 -30.03
C PHE A 741 -25.39 16.54 -28.77
N VAL A 742 -25.66 17.83 -28.69
CA VAL A 742 -25.31 18.73 -27.56
C VAL A 742 -25.94 18.35 -26.22
N HIS A 743 -26.98 17.51 -26.22
CA HIS A 743 -27.67 17.01 -25.02
C HIS A 743 -26.94 15.85 -24.35
N LEU A 744 -25.98 15.25 -25.03
CA LEU A 744 -25.21 14.13 -24.49
C LEU A 744 -24.22 14.60 -23.41
N LYS A 745 -23.99 13.72 -22.43
CA LYS A 745 -22.87 13.83 -21.50
C LYS A 745 -21.60 13.20 -22.11
N THR A 746 -21.76 12.04 -22.75
CA THR A 746 -20.66 11.30 -23.36
C THR A 746 -21.06 10.79 -24.75
N LEU A 747 -20.18 10.97 -25.72
CA LEU A 747 -20.24 10.36 -27.05
C LEU A 747 -19.01 9.49 -27.28
N THR A 748 -19.21 8.18 -27.45
CA THR A 748 -18.13 7.25 -27.78
C THR A 748 -18.25 6.83 -29.24
N LEU A 749 -17.21 7.03 -30.02
CA LEU A 749 -17.13 6.63 -31.43
C LEU A 749 -16.14 5.48 -31.57
N VAL A 750 -16.64 4.33 -32.03
CA VAL A 750 -15.87 3.09 -32.11
C VAL A 750 -15.62 2.74 -33.58
N ARG A 751 -14.35 2.51 -33.94
CA ARG A 751 -13.96 2.04 -35.27
C ARG A 751 -12.85 1.00 -35.17
N TYR A 752 -13.25 -0.24 -35.01
CA TYR A 752 -12.32 -1.35 -34.78
C TYR A 752 -11.26 -1.47 -35.88
N GLY A 753 -10.00 -1.64 -35.46
CA GLY A 753 -8.84 -1.93 -36.31
C GLY A 753 -8.26 -0.75 -37.10
N LYS A 754 -8.99 0.36 -37.30
CA LYS A 754 -8.52 1.52 -38.05
C LYS A 754 -8.49 2.82 -37.26
N GLY A 755 -9.36 2.94 -36.23
CA GLY A 755 -9.56 4.20 -35.52
C GLY A 755 -10.08 5.34 -36.40
N TYR A 756 -10.22 6.51 -35.83
CA TYR A 756 -10.49 7.77 -36.57
C TYR A 756 -9.20 8.60 -36.68
N PRO A 757 -8.94 9.27 -37.85
CA PRO A 757 -7.80 10.15 -37.99
C PRO A 757 -7.80 11.26 -36.91
N ASP A 758 -6.62 11.68 -36.46
CA ASP A 758 -6.49 12.71 -35.41
C ASP A 758 -7.15 14.02 -35.80
N GLU A 759 -7.10 14.39 -37.06
CA GLU A 759 -7.79 15.58 -37.59
C GLU A 759 -9.30 15.47 -37.44
N THR A 760 -9.89 14.31 -37.78
CA THR A 760 -11.32 14.05 -37.59
C THR A 760 -11.68 14.09 -36.10
N GLN A 761 -10.85 13.51 -35.22
CA GLN A 761 -11.07 13.54 -33.78
C GLN A 761 -11.07 14.97 -33.23
N ALA A 762 -10.13 15.81 -33.69
CA ALA A 762 -10.04 17.22 -33.29
C ALA A 762 -11.27 18.02 -33.76
N LYS A 763 -11.70 17.82 -35.02
CA LYS A 763 -12.90 18.47 -35.57
C LYS A 763 -14.16 18.10 -34.77
N VAL A 764 -14.34 16.79 -34.44
CA VAL A 764 -15.51 16.33 -33.65
C VAL A 764 -15.51 16.93 -32.26
N LYS A 765 -14.39 16.96 -31.56
CA LYS A 765 -14.25 17.58 -30.23
C LYS A 765 -14.56 19.08 -30.27
N ALA A 766 -14.12 19.78 -31.32
CA ALA A 766 -14.42 21.20 -31.50
C ALA A 766 -15.92 21.49 -31.74
N LEU A 767 -16.63 20.58 -32.42
CA LEU A 767 -18.07 20.68 -32.66
C LEU A 767 -18.91 20.44 -31.39
N LEU A 768 -18.36 19.69 -30.41
CA LEU A 768 -19.07 19.25 -29.20
C LEU A 768 -18.29 19.63 -27.92
N PRO A 769 -18.00 20.92 -27.66
CA PRO A 769 -17.09 21.33 -26.60
C PRO A 769 -17.59 21.03 -25.17
N LYS A 770 -18.87 20.71 -25.01
CA LYS A 770 -19.49 20.37 -23.70
C LYS A 770 -19.76 18.88 -23.55
N VAL A 771 -19.46 18.08 -24.53
CA VAL A 771 -19.66 16.62 -24.53
C VAL A 771 -18.31 15.94 -24.35
N ASP A 772 -18.23 14.95 -23.48
CA ASP A 772 -17.05 14.10 -23.34
C ASP A 772 -16.97 13.14 -24.53
N VAL A 773 -16.16 13.50 -25.56
CA VAL A 773 -16.04 12.70 -26.78
C VAL A 773 -14.84 11.75 -26.67
N LYS A 774 -15.13 10.44 -26.77
CA LYS A 774 -14.17 9.34 -26.73
C LYS A 774 -14.07 8.65 -28.08
N PHE A 775 -12.85 8.24 -28.43
CA PHE A 775 -12.58 7.43 -29.63
C PHE A 775 -11.96 6.11 -29.20
N VAL A 776 -12.47 5.01 -29.75
CA VAL A 776 -12.03 3.64 -29.45
C VAL A 776 -11.67 2.94 -30.76
N GLN A 777 -10.48 2.27 -30.77
CA GLN A 777 -9.99 1.46 -31.87
C GLN A 777 -10.32 -0.01 -31.71
#